data_8b464a26292df2d0b863e2b0ccf92097
#
_entry.id   8b464a26292df2d0b863e2b0ccf92097
#
_cell.length_a   1.000
_cell.length_b   1.000
_cell.length_c   1.000
_cell.angle_alpha   90.00
_cell.angle_beta   90.00
_cell.angle_gamma   90.00
#
_symmetry.space_group_name_H-M   'P 1'
#
loop_
_entity.id
_entity.type
_entity.pdbx_description
1 polymer ?
#
loop_
_entity_poly.entity_id
_entity_poly.type
_entity_poly.pdbx_seq_one_letter_code
_entity_poly.pdbx_strand_id
1 'polypeptide(L)'
;MPNVPNWLNGPNGQGRSHRQRTRLPGPAAAQQRAAVRAATARATTPLRATAPTRAGGAAVPPPSPERSERPDTSRSRPKAAPEPEPEPQPVSVRDPAPAPPRSADAGSAPEEPRPVREMPRAEAAPALPGEDRERLLAGTHDDPHAHLGPHVTEDGDIAVRVLRPSARSVAVVLPHGDAPEPTHVQGAAGHGGEGERVLELLDEGDGFFAGVVASTPGPPSEAESAPDNGRDSAPDSALETTGLEGADALVPRYELLVRYGEQPDDEAVRVADAYGLPPALGELDLRLFGEGRHEVLWRALGARTMTHRGVTGTRFTVWAPNARGVRVAGDFNRWDGTGCPMRSLGASGVWELFLPQVADGALYNFEVVRHDGTRALHADPMARSAEAPPGNASVVHTSGYRWGDGDWLDRRASGDPLASPLSVYEVHLPSWRPGLTYRELADQLPQYVRETGFTHVELMPCAEHPFGGSWGYQITGFYAPTSRLGGPDDFKYLVDSLHRAGIGVLMDWVPAHFPKDEWALARFDGSSLYEHPDPSRAEHPDWGTLEFDFGRPQVRNFLVANAVYWCEEFHIDGLRVDAVASMLYLDYSRGPGEWTPNSSGGRENPDAVALLQEMNATLHRRCPGVVTAAEESTTWDGVTRATDQPGECGFGGLGFDFKWNMGWMHDSLGYMRHEPGERTHRGGQLARAMSYAYAENFILPVSHDEVVHGKGSLVAKMPGSDVSQRRADHRAFLAFMWAHPGKQLLFMGQEFAQDSEWSEERGPDWRLLGPSTADADGHRGVRKLVRDLNARYTGTPALWQLDADPAGFAWVEDGSSGAAGAGGGAGASVFAFLRFDAEGDPLLSVSNFSAVPVSSYRLGVPYTGGSGWREVLSTDDVRYGGSRKNTTGPRTFTAEAHRSHGQPVSITPDVPALTTMWFRPA
;
A
#
# COMPACT_ATOMS: atom_id res chain seq x y z
N MET A 1 -9.91 19.13 -35.82
CA MET A 1 -8.49 19.37 -36.10
C MET A 1 -8.08 20.68 -35.48
N PRO A 2 -7.11 20.71 -34.55
CA PRO A 2 -5.71 20.92 -34.87
C PRO A 2 -4.73 20.09 -34.04
N ASN A 3 -3.65 19.63 -34.70
CA ASN A 3 -2.26 19.43 -34.32
C ASN A 3 -1.85 18.76 -33.00
N VAL A 4 -1.43 17.52 -33.14
CA VAL A 4 -0.50 16.80 -32.23
C VAL A 4 0.93 17.08 -32.72
N PRO A 5 1.91 17.45 -31.87
CA PRO A 5 3.32 17.53 -32.26
C PRO A 5 4.00 16.16 -32.15
N ASN A 6 4.64 15.79 -33.25
CA ASN A 6 5.58 14.69 -33.43
C ASN A 6 6.89 14.96 -32.67
N TRP A 7 7.32 14.03 -31.78
CA TRP A 7 8.67 13.94 -31.26
C TRP A 7 9.25 12.55 -31.51
N LEU A 8 9.80 12.35 -32.71
CA LEU A 8 10.78 11.32 -33.02
C LEU A 8 11.69 11.87 -34.11
N ASN A 9 12.94 12.17 -33.74
CA ASN A 9 14.11 12.08 -34.61
C ASN A 9 15.38 12.61 -33.93
N GLY A 10 16.37 11.75 -33.79
CA GLY A 10 17.75 12.10 -33.60
C GLY A 10 18.63 10.88 -33.29
N PRO A 11 19.88 10.83 -33.75
CA PRO A 11 20.32 9.76 -34.63
C PRO A 11 21.44 8.84 -34.06
N ASN A 12 21.51 7.63 -34.67
CA ASN A 12 22.70 6.77 -34.94
C ASN A 12 23.49 6.10 -33.79
N GLY A 13 23.49 4.77 -33.87
CA GLY A 13 24.53 3.91 -33.27
C GLY A 13 24.30 2.41 -33.51
N GLN A 14 24.63 1.94 -34.66
CA GLN A 14 25.08 0.59 -35.09
C GLN A 14 24.74 -0.66 -34.22
N GLY A 15 23.82 -1.49 -34.69
CA GLY A 15 24.05 -2.79 -35.28
C GLY A 15 24.27 -3.98 -34.35
N ARG A 16 23.26 -4.83 -34.24
CA ARG A 16 23.36 -6.27 -34.48
C ARG A 16 21.96 -6.87 -34.61
N SER A 17 21.71 -7.42 -35.80
CA SER A 17 20.49 -8.10 -36.16
C SER A 17 20.40 -9.48 -35.49
N HIS A 18 19.36 -9.69 -34.63
CA HIS A 18 18.83 -11.02 -34.40
C HIS A 18 17.43 -11.06 -35.03
N ARG A 19 17.34 -11.85 -36.12
CA ARG A 19 16.07 -12.19 -36.75
C ARG A 19 15.32 -13.14 -35.84
N GLN A 20 14.33 -12.64 -35.11
CA GLN A 20 13.25 -13.48 -34.60
C GLN A 20 12.32 -13.87 -35.76
N ARG A 21 12.28 -15.15 -36.02
CA ARG A 21 11.27 -15.75 -36.92
C ARG A 21 9.97 -15.85 -36.13
N THR A 22 9.06 -14.95 -36.37
CA THR A 22 7.65 -15.10 -35.98
C THR A 22 7.06 -16.30 -36.73
N ARG A 23 6.81 -17.38 -36.02
CA ARG A 23 5.99 -18.49 -36.52
C ARG A 23 4.52 -18.00 -36.48
N LEU A 24 3.89 -17.93 -37.64
CA LEU A 24 2.46 -17.78 -37.78
C LEU A 24 1.75 -18.96 -37.10
N PRO A 25 0.67 -18.73 -36.33
CA PRO A 25 -0.09 -19.84 -35.73
C PRO A 25 -0.73 -20.69 -36.82
N GLY A 26 -0.71 -22.01 -36.62
CA GLY A 26 -1.30 -22.97 -37.56
C GLY A 26 -2.83 -22.84 -37.65
N PRO A 27 -3.43 -23.39 -38.71
CA PRO A 27 -4.84 -23.20 -39.05
C PRO A 27 -5.83 -23.66 -37.97
N ALA A 28 -5.46 -24.50 -37.03
CA ALA A 28 -6.30 -24.96 -35.93
C ALA A 28 -6.57 -23.86 -34.88
N ALA A 29 -5.58 -23.03 -34.59
CA ALA A 29 -5.74 -21.92 -33.63
C ALA A 29 -6.66 -20.81 -34.18
N ALA A 30 -6.64 -20.59 -35.51
CA ALA A 30 -7.52 -19.64 -36.16
C ALA A 30 -8.99 -20.07 -36.15
N GLN A 31 -9.25 -21.37 -36.32
CA GLN A 31 -10.62 -21.92 -36.23
C GLN A 31 -11.21 -21.88 -34.84
N GLN A 32 -10.40 -22.11 -33.81
CA GLN A 32 -10.83 -22.07 -32.41
C GLN A 32 -11.13 -20.63 -31.94
N ARG A 33 -10.33 -19.64 -32.37
CA ARG A 33 -10.61 -18.21 -32.11
C ARG A 33 -11.89 -17.73 -32.79
N ALA A 34 -12.23 -18.25 -33.98
CA ALA A 34 -13.47 -17.94 -34.66
C ALA A 34 -14.70 -18.57 -33.96
N ALA A 35 -14.56 -19.77 -33.39
CA ALA A 35 -15.62 -20.44 -32.63
C ALA A 35 -15.93 -19.72 -31.30
N VAL A 36 -14.90 -19.23 -30.59
CA VAL A 36 -15.06 -18.45 -29.35
C VAL A 36 -15.75 -17.10 -29.65
N ARG A 37 -15.37 -16.40 -30.72
CA ARG A 37 -16.04 -15.16 -31.15
C ARG A 37 -17.51 -15.40 -31.51
N ALA A 38 -17.86 -16.53 -32.12
CA ALA A 38 -19.24 -16.86 -32.44
C ALA A 38 -20.09 -17.23 -31.20
N ALA A 39 -19.49 -17.81 -30.17
CA ALA A 39 -20.14 -18.11 -28.89
C ALA A 39 -20.43 -16.84 -28.08
N THR A 40 -19.46 -15.91 -28.03
CA THR A 40 -19.61 -14.61 -27.35
C THR A 40 -20.65 -13.72 -28.03
N ALA A 41 -20.70 -13.69 -29.37
CA ALA A 41 -21.69 -12.93 -30.12
C ALA A 41 -23.13 -13.46 -29.95
N ARG A 42 -23.32 -14.75 -29.59
CA ARG A 42 -24.66 -15.31 -29.34
C ARG A 42 -25.18 -15.03 -27.94
N ALA A 43 -24.31 -14.69 -26.97
CA ALA A 43 -24.68 -14.37 -25.59
C ALA A 43 -25.13 -12.90 -25.40
N THR A 44 -24.93 -12.03 -26.39
CA THR A 44 -25.18 -10.59 -26.27
C THR A 44 -26.41 -10.06 -27.07
N THR A 45 -27.34 -10.97 -27.50
CA THR A 45 -28.58 -10.52 -28.12
C THR A 45 -29.61 -10.19 -27.03
N PRO A 46 -30.07 -8.95 -26.87
CA PRO A 46 -31.07 -8.61 -25.86
C PRO A 46 -32.43 -9.17 -26.29
N LEU A 47 -33.05 -9.94 -25.39
CA LEU A 47 -34.44 -10.36 -25.49
C LEU A 47 -35.33 -9.10 -25.58
N ARG A 48 -35.87 -8.83 -26.77
CA ARG A 48 -36.95 -7.85 -26.96
C ARG A 48 -38.19 -8.35 -26.18
N ALA A 49 -38.51 -7.60 -25.13
CA ALA A 49 -39.80 -7.77 -24.45
C ALA A 49 -40.95 -7.38 -25.39
N THR A 50 -41.75 -8.33 -25.81
CA THR A 50 -43.06 -8.10 -26.42
C THR A 50 -44.04 -7.72 -25.33
N ALA A 51 -44.60 -6.53 -25.42
CA ALA A 51 -45.67 -6.07 -24.55
C ALA A 51 -46.97 -6.87 -24.77
N PRO A 52 -47.67 -7.30 -23.75
CA PRO A 52 -49.04 -7.77 -23.89
C PRO A 52 -50.04 -6.60 -23.80
N THR A 53 -50.97 -6.60 -24.73
CA THR A 53 -52.14 -5.74 -24.83
C THR A 53 -53.05 -5.81 -23.58
N ARG A 54 -53.58 -4.61 -23.26
CA ARG A 54 -54.61 -4.38 -22.20
C ARG A 54 -55.86 -5.25 -22.34
N ALA A 55 -56.29 -5.86 -21.23
CA ALA A 55 -57.71 -6.06 -20.96
C ALA A 55 -57.96 -5.83 -19.48
N GLY A 56 -59.01 -5.05 -19.15
CA GLY A 56 -59.26 -4.48 -17.85
C GLY A 56 -59.84 -5.44 -16.80
N GLY A 57 -59.77 -4.99 -15.55
CA GLY A 57 -60.56 -5.63 -14.47
C GLY A 57 -60.00 -5.31 -13.07
N ALA A 58 -60.68 -4.40 -12.37
CA ALA A 58 -60.94 -4.29 -10.94
C ALA A 58 -59.77 -4.34 -9.93
N ALA A 59 -59.63 -3.22 -9.24
CA ALA A 59 -58.83 -3.01 -8.06
C ALA A 59 -59.34 -3.78 -6.84
N VAL A 60 -58.39 -4.39 -6.09
CA VAL A 60 -58.60 -4.83 -4.70
C VAL A 60 -57.47 -4.18 -3.85
N PRO A 61 -57.78 -3.55 -2.71
CA PRO A 61 -56.82 -2.85 -1.85
C PRO A 61 -56.01 -3.82 -0.97
N PRO A 62 -54.83 -3.44 -0.49
CA PRO A 62 -54.01 -4.30 0.37
C PRO A 62 -54.50 -4.35 1.80
N PRO A 63 -54.32 -5.46 2.54
CA PRO A 63 -54.74 -5.58 3.95
C PRO A 63 -53.71 -4.90 4.87
N SER A 64 -54.28 -4.22 5.89
CA SER A 64 -53.56 -3.63 7.02
C SER A 64 -53.04 -4.72 7.98
N PRO A 65 -52.02 -4.48 8.79
CA PRO A 65 -51.44 -5.43 9.71
C PRO A 65 -52.32 -5.61 10.96
N GLU A 66 -52.73 -6.83 11.23
CA GLU A 66 -53.39 -7.23 12.47
C GLU A 66 -52.42 -7.30 13.65
N ARG A 67 -52.88 -6.70 14.75
CA ARG A 67 -52.33 -6.87 16.11
C ARG A 67 -52.72 -8.26 16.60
N SER A 68 -51.76 -9.05 17.08
CA SER A 68 -52.07 -10.22 17.92
C SER A 68 -51.46 -10.07 19.30
N GLU A 69 -52.32 -10.39 20.21
CA GLU A 69 -52.38 -10.30 21.64
C GLU A 69 -51.23 -10.95 22.40
N ARG A 70 -50.94 -10.38 23.58
CA ARG A 70 -50.14 -10.97 24.66
C ARG A 70 -50.86 -12.11 25.37
N PRO A 71 -50.13 -13.08 25.89
CA PRO A 71 -50.53 -13.71 27.14
C PRO A 71 -49.53 -13.49 28.27
N ASP A 72 -50.10 -13.46 29.32
CA ASP A 72 -49.94 -13.22 30.74
C ASP A 72 -48.73 -13.86 31.44
N THR A 73 -48.41 -13.16 32.49
CA THR A 73 -47.38 -13.27 33.49
C THR A 73 -47.24 -14.59 34.23
N SER A 74 -46.01 -15.04 34.46
CA SER A 74 -45.63 -15.59 35.77
C SER A 74 -44.13 -15.31 36.09
N ARG A 75 -43.98 -14.84 37.33
CA ARG A 75 -42.76 -14.29 37.95
C ARG A 75 -41.64 -15.33 38.09
N SER A 76 -40.43 -14.96 37.73
CA SER A 76 -39.23 -15.30 38.49
C SER A 76 -38.19 -14.19 38.42
N ARG A 77 -37.74 -13.73 39.59
CA ARG A 77 -36.76 -12.67 39.80
C ARG A 77 -35.44 -13.03 39.10
N PRO A 78 -34.77 -12.08 38.44
CA PRO A 78 -33.38 -12.21 38.06
C PRO A 78 -32.48 -12.04 39.29
N LYS A 79 -31.47 -12.90 39.41
CA LYS A 79 -30.36 -12.76 40.34
C LYS A 79 -29.59 -11.45 39.99
N ALA A 80 -29.19 -10.75 41.02
CA ALA A 80 -28.37 -9.56 40.94
C ALA A 80 -27.05 -9.87 40.20
N ALA A 81 -26.66 -8.96 39.34
CA ALA A 81 -25.32 -8.89 38.76
C ALA A 81 -24.28 -8.64 39.85
N PRO A 82 -23.07 -9.18 39.76
CA PRO A 82 -22.01 -8.84 40.67
C PRO A 82 -21.57 -7.38 40.48
N GLU A 83 -21.27 -6.73 41.58
CA GLU A 83 -20.69 -5.38 41.63
C GLU A 83 -19.35 -5.35 40.90
N PRO A 84 -18.98 -4.25 40.23
CA PRO A 84 -17.67 -4.12 39.60
C PRO A 84 -16.58 -4.06 40.67
N GLU A 85 -15.51 -4.81 40.47
CA GLU A 85 -14.29 -4.73 41.25
C GLU A 85 -13.69 -3.31 41.17
N PRO A 86 -13.12 -2.78 42.27
CA PRO A 86 -12.53 -1.46 42.28
C PRO A 86 -11.28 -1.40 41.42
N GLU A 87 -11.16 -0.31 40.66
CA GLU A 87 -10.00 0.05 39.87
C GLU A 87 -8.71 -0.02 40.71
N PRO A 88 -7.60 -0.54 40.18
CA PRO A 88 -6.33 -0.51 40.86
C PRO A 88 -5.82 0.92 40.96
N GLN A 89 -5.61 1.39 42.18
CA GLN A 89 -4.97 2.68 42.45
C GLN A 89 -3.53 2.70 41.90
N PRO A 90 -3.03 3.84 41.45
CA PRO A 90 -1.66 3.93 40.96
C PRO A 90 -0.66 3.65 42.08
N VAL A 91 0.23 2.73 41.77
CA VAL A 91 1.36 2.39 42.68
C VAL A 91 2.30 3.61 42.71
N SER A 92 2.37 4.27 43.86
CA SER A 92 3.35 5.32 44.09
C SER A 92 4.76 4.75 44.07
N VAL A 93 5.54 5.18 43.10
CA VAL A 93 6.97 4.96 43.05
C VAL A 93 7.59 5.64 44.30
N ARG A 94 8.14 4.86 45.22
CA ARG A 94 8.89 5.38 46.32
C ARG A 94 10.20 5.97 45.83
N ASP A 95 10.42 7.23 46.11
CA ASP A 95 11.72 7.88 45.98
C ASP A 95 12.77 7.13 46.80
N PRO A 96 14.00 7.01 46.32
CA PRO A 96 15.10 6.42 47.09
C PRO A 96 15.47 7.38 48.22
N ALA A 97 15.63 6.81 49.41
CA ALA A 97 15.98 7.49 50.67
C ALA A 97 17.28 8.32 50.48
N PRO A 98 17.36 9.52 51.07
CA PRO A 98 18.56 10.35 50.99
C PRO A 98 19.70 9.73 51.78
N ALA A 99 20.91 9.78 51.21
CA ALA A 99 22.16 9.38 51.86
C ALA A 99 22.48 10.24 53.11
N PRO A 100 23.15 9.72 54.12
CA PRO A 100 23.43 10.45 55.35
C PRO A 100 24.44 11.58 55.13
N PRO A 101 24.33 12.68 55.91
CA PRO A 101 25.16 13.87 55.73
C PRO A 101 26.63 13.61 56.05
N ARG A 102 27.53 14.01 55.14
CA ARG A 102 28.96 14.09 55.44
C ARG A 102 29.20 15.32 56.33
N SER A 103 30.03 15.13 57.35
CA SER A 103 30.44 16.12 58.31
C SER A 103 30.94 17.41 57.72
N ALA A 104 30.45 18.51 58.28
CA ALA A 104 30.87 19.88 57.96
C ALA A 104 32.33 20.04 58.30
N ASP A 105 33.13 20.57 57.38
CA ASP A 105 34.36 21.27 57.62
C ASP A 105 34.17 22.78 57.47
N ALA A 106 34.66 23.53 58.41
CA ALA A 106 34.33 24.91 58.67
C ALA A 106 35.16 25.83 57.78
N GLY A 107 34.50 26.84 57.23
CA GLY A 107 35.15 28.15 57.04
C GLY A 107 35.41 28.52 55.57
N SER A 108 34.45 29.04 54.87
CA SER A 108 34.60 30.17 53.95
C SER A 108 33.33 31.03 54.00
N ALA A 109 33.59 32.34 54.12
CA ALA A 109 32.56 33.36 54.17
C ALA A 109 31.66 33.31 52.89
N PRO A 110 30.39 33.75 52.96
CA PRO A 110 29.54 33.79 51.78
C PRO A 110 30.15 34.77 50.79
N GLU A 111 30.47 34.23 49.58
CA GLU A 111 30.80 35.02 48.40
C GLU A 111 29.56 35.87 48.09
N GLU A 112 29.69 37.18 48.09
CA GLU A 112 28.68 38.10 47.61
C GLU A 112 28.25 37.68 46.20
N PRO A 113 26.92 37.69 45.87
CA PRO A 113 26.45 37.36 44.54
C PRO A 113 27.13 38.31 43.53
N ARG A 114 27.89 37.74 42.62
CA ARG A 114 28.48 38.50 41.51
C ARG A 114 27.32 39.19 40.76
N PRO A 115 27.42 40.49 40.45
CA PRO A 115 26.39 41.20 39.71
C PRO A 115 26.20 40.47 38.38
N VAL A 116 24.95 40.07 38.08
CA VAL A 116 24.53 39.56 36.77
C VAL A 116 24.90 40.66 35.77
N ARG A 117 25.90 40.40 34.94
CA ARG A 117 26.28 41.37 33.88
C ARG A 117 25.10 41.35 32.89
N GLU A 118 24.44 42.49 32.75
CA GLU A 118 23.44 42.71 31.71
C GLU A 118 24.08 42.45 30.34
N MET A 119 23.45 41.67 29.49
CA MET A 119 23.89 41.49 28.10
C MET A 119 23.66 42.82 27.34
N PRO A 120 24.55 43.16 26.41
CA PRO A 120 24.34 44.33 25.56
C PRO A 120 23.08 44.16 24.74
N ARG A 121 22.20 45.16 24.72
CA ARG A 121 20.95 45.18 23.97
C ARG A 121 21.18 45.66 22.54
N ALA A 122 20.46 45.07 21.59
CA ALA A 122 20.39 45.51 20.21
C ALA A 122 19.66 46.87 20.11
N GLU A 123 19.93 47.64 19.08
CA GLU A 123 19.14 48.82 18.74
C GLU A 123 17.76 48.39 18.18
N ALA A 124 16.79 49.31 18.23
CA ALA A 124 15.44 49.03 17.78
C ALA A 124 15.40 48.76 16.26
N ALA A 125 14.82 47.64 15.85
CA ALA A 125 14.57 47.36 14.45
C ALA A 125 13.38 48.22 13.92
N PRO A 126 13.27 48.42 12.60
CA PRO A 126 12.10 49.05 11.99
C PRO A 126 10.80 48.32 12.45
N ALA A 127 9.78 49.12 12.73
CA ALA A 127 8.52 48.54 13.23
C ALA A 127 7.85 47.59 12.21
N LEU A 128 7.38 46.43 12.69
CA LEU A 128 6.57 45.53 11.88
C LEU A 128 5.20 46.15 11.61
N PRO A 129 4.73 46.23 10.34
CA PRO A 129 3.38 46.67 10.04
C PRO A 129 2.32 45.94 10.85
N GLY A 130 1.32 46.65 11.39
CA GLY A 130 0.31 46.01 12.24
C GLY A 130 -0.49 44.91 11.58
N GLU A 131 -0.78 45.05 10.29
CA GLU A 131 -1.48 44.05 9.50
C GLU A 131 -0.66 42.75 9.36
N ASP A 132 0.63 42.86 9.09
CA ASP A 132 1.53 41.69 8.95
C ASP A 132 1.75 41.02 10.31
N ARG A 133 1.84 41.79 11.39
CA ARG A 133 1.87 41.26 12.74
C ARG A 133 0.64 40.43 13.06
N GLU A 134 -0.56 40.95 12.77
CA GLU A 134 -1.81 40.20 12.95
C GLU A 134 -1.86 38.95 12.10
N ARG A 135 -1.45 39.02 10.82
CA ARG A 135 -1.42 37.87 9.91
C ARG A 135 -0.43 36.80 10.39
N LEU A 136 0.74 37.15 10.87
CA LEU A 136 1.72 36.21 11.45
C LEU A 136 1.15 35.50 12.68
N LEU A 137 0.57 36.26 13.63
CA LEU A 137 -0.08 35.68 14.81
C LEU A 137 -1.31 34.82 14.46
N ALA A 138 -2.06 35.24 13.44
CA ALA A 138 -3.17 34.46 12.92
C ALA A 138 -2.71 33.24 12.12
N GLY A 139 -1.44 33.14 11.70
CA GLY A 139 -0.91 32.09 10.82
C GLY A 139 -1.48 32.16 9.41
N THR A 140 -1.82 33.35 8.95
CA THR A 140 -2.39 33.60 7.61
C THR A 140 -1.46 34.40 6.71
N HIS A 141 -0.21 34.55 7.15
CA HIS A 141 0.82 35.20 6.33
C HIS A 141 1.38 34.20 5.33
N ASP A 142 1.34 34.51 4.07
CA ASP A 142 1.79 33.65 2.96
C ASP A 142 3.31 33.55 2.84
N ASP A 143 4.03 34.61 3.26
CA ASP A 143 5.50 34.62 3.31
C ASP A 143 6.02 35.15 4.66
N PRO A 144 6.04 34.35 5.72
CA PRO A 144 6.59 34.74 7.02
C PRO A 144 8.07 35.17 6.95
N HIS A 145 8.84 34.65 6.00
CA HIS A 145 10.25 34.95 5.80
C HIS A 145 10.49 36.40 5.31
N ALA A 146 9.45 37.06 4.77
CA ALA A 146 9.53 38.47 4.42
C ALA A 146 9.66 39.41 5.66
N HIS A 147 9.33 38.90 6.86
CA HIS A 147 9.31 39.69 8.09
C HIS A 147 10.09 39.04 9.23
N LEU A 148 10.17 37.73 9.29
CA LEU A 148 10.94 36.98 10.28
C LEU A 148 12.30 36.59 9.70
N GLY A 149 13.30 36.46 10.58
CA GLY A 149 14.67 36.24 10.19
C GLY A 149 15.42 37.57 10.01
N PRO A 150 16.54 37.57 9.28
CA PRO A 150 17.42 38.72 9.06
C PRO A 150 17.01 39.49 7.81
N HIS A 151 16.96 40.85 7.95
CA HIS A 151 16.57 41.77 6.88
C HIS A 151 17.50 42.96 6.83
N VAL A 152 17.83 43.42 5.63
CA VAL A 152 18.58 44.68 5.45
C VAL A 152 17.59 45.84 5.55
N THR A 153 17.83 46.77 6.45
CA THR A 153 17.04 47.99 6.62
C THR A 153 17.32 49.03 5.51
N GLU A 154 16.51 50.08 5.43
CA GLU A 154 16.68 51.16 4.46
C GLU A 154 18.03 51.88 4.65
N ASP A 155 18.53 51.92 5.89
CA ASP A 155 19.81 52.53 6.26
C ASP A 155 21.01 51.61 5.98
N GLY A 156 20.78 50.39 5.51
CA GLY A 156 21.80 49.38 5.21
C GLY A 156 22.25 48.58 6.44
N ASP A 157 21.58 48.68 7.55
CA ASP A 157 21.80 47.84 8.73
C ASP A 157 21.09 46.49 8.63
N ILE A 158 21.54 45.49 9.38
CA ILE A 158 20.89 44.18 9.45
C ILE A 158 20.07 44.11 10.74
N ALA A 159 18.74 43.99 10.58
CA ALA A 159 17.79 43.71 11.65
C ALA A 159 17.41 42.24 11.64
N VAL A 160 17.28 41.65 12.83
CA VAL A 160 16.74 40.28 13.02
C VAL A 160 15.44 40.40 13.77
N ARG A 161 14.39 39.72 13.27
CA ARG A 161 13.10 39.59 13.96
C ARG A 161 12.74 38.13 14.14
N VAL A 162 12.33 37.77 15.36
CA VAL A 162 12.03 36.39 15.77
C VAL A 162 10.65 36.32 16.41
N LEU A 163 9.85 35.32 16.07
CA LEU A 163 8.57 34.99 16.70
C LEU A 163 8.74 33.76 17.58
N ARG A 164 8.71 33.98 18.91
CA ARG A 164 8.84 32.92 19.94
C ARG A 164 7.84 33.21 21.08
N PRO A 165 6.54 32.80 20.94
CA PRO A 165 5.50 33.19 21.89
C PRO A 165 5.78 32.84 23.36
N SER A 166 6.52 31.77 23.61
CA SER A 166 6.84 31.29 24.96
C SER A 166 8.21 31.74 25.47
N ALA A 167 8.98 32.47 24.68
CA ALA A 167 10.31 32.95 25.09
C ALA A 167 10.20 34.17 26.03
N ARG A 168 11.06 34.20 27.04
CA ARG A 168 11.23 35.38 27.93
C ARG A 168 12.26 36.36 27.40
N SER A 169 13.32 35.88 26.79
CA SER A 169 14.29 36.70 26.10
C SER A 169 14.93 35.91 24.94
N VAL A 170 15.32 36.66 23.92
CA VAL A 170 16.01 36.13 22.75
C VAL A 170 17.24 37.00 22.50
N ALA A 171 18.39 36.40 22.28
CA ALA A 171 19.60 37.11 21.88
C ALA A 171 20.17 36.51 20.59
N VAL A 172 20.84 37.34 19.80
CA VAL A 172 21.56 36.91 18.60
C VAL A 172 23.02 36.70 18.94
N VAL A 173 23.57 35.59 18.52
CA VAL A 173 24.98 35.22 18.67
C VAL A 173 25.66 35.31 17.32
N LEU A 174 26.63 36.23 17.18
CA LEU A 174 27.43 36.47 15.98
C LEU A 174 28.83 35.92 16.16
N PRO A 175 29.43 35.20 15.20
CA PRO A 175 30.84 34.82 15.26
C PRO A 175 31.76 36.08 15.16
N HIS A 176 32.88 36.03 15.82
CA HIS A 176 33.86 37.14 15.77
C HIS A 176 34.58 37.19 14.41
N GLY A 177 34.45 38.30 13.66
CA GLY A 177 35.19 38.55 12.43
C GLY A 177 34.37 38.67 11.15
N ASP A 178 33.07 38.32 11.15
CA ASP A 178 32.26 38.34 9.93
C ASP A 178 31.32 39.56 9.79
N ALA A 179 31.28 40.46 10.78
CA ALA A 179 30.45 41.66 10.67
C ALA A 179 31.24 42.93 11.08
N PRO A 180 31.19 44.02 10.31
CA PRO A 180 31.71 45.32 10.72
C PRO A 180 30.93 45.82 11.95
N GLU A 181 31.63 46.42 12.92
CA GLU A 181 31.01 47.01 14.10
C GLU A 181 30.03 48.13 13.68
N PRO A 182 28.80 48.16 14.25
CA PRO A 182 27.94 49.32 14.08
C PRO A 182 28.65 50.58 14.65
N THR A 183 28.61 51.65 13.89
CA THR A 183 29.38 52.86 14.15
C THR A 183 28.99 53.59 15.44
N HIS A 184 27.98 53.16 16.19
CA HIS A 184 27.43 53.88 17.32
C HIS A 184 27.30 53.08 18.64
N VAL A 185 27.79 51.83 18.77
CA VAL A 185 27.74 51.10 20.04
C VAL A 185 29.13 51.07 20.69
N GLN A 186 29.40 52.03 21.57
CA GLN A 186 30.54 52.00 22.45
C GLN A 186 30.28 51.14 23.67
N GLY A 187 31.03 50.02 23.82
CA GLY A 187 31.15 49.33 25.10
C GLY A 187 30.66 47.87 25.17
N ALA A 188 30.72 47.09 24.15
CA ALA A 188 30.28 45.70 24.18
C ALA A 188 31.42 44.67 24.21
N ALA A 189 31.95 44.36 25.40
CA ALA A 189 32.73 43.16 25.67
C ALA A 189 31.84 42.21 26.53
N GLY A 190 30.99 41.42 25.91
CA GLY A 190 30.12 40.48 26.58
C GLY A 190 30.58 39.02 26.35
N HIS A 191 30.42 38.16 27.34
CA HIS A 191 30.87 36.80 27.41
C HIS A 191 30.10 35.86 26.45
N GLY A 192 30.58 35.70 25.24
CA GLY A 192 30.61 34.45 24.49
C GLY A 192 31.98 33.81 24.66
N GLY A 193 32.19 32.56 24.26
CA GLY A 193 33.52 32.00 24.18
C GLY A 193 34.46 32.98 23.46
N GLU A 194 35.78 32.89 23.66
CA GLU A 194 36.75 33.82 23.06
C GLU A 194 36.42 33.97 21.56
N GLY A 195 35.77 35.09 21.17
CA GLY A 195 35.46 35.39 19.79
C GLY A 195 33.97 35.47 19.38
N GLU A 196 33.02 35.50 20.30
CA GLU A 196 31.57 35.65 19.97
C GLU A 196 30.99 36.97 20.49
N ARG A 197 30.08 37.59 19.72
CA ARG A 197 29.28 38.75 20.14
C ARG A 197 27.83 38.33 20.36
N VAL A 198 27.28 38.60 21.55
CA VAL A 198 25.90 38.30 21.94
C VAL A 198 25.14 39.61 22.12
N LEU A 199 24.00 39.76 21.45
CA LEU A 199 23.11 40.93 21.50
C LEU A 199 21.68 40.51 21.86
N GLU A 200 21.16 41.03 22.97
CA GLU A 200 19.78 40.80 23.38
C GLU A 200 18.82 41.61 22.50
N LEU A 201 17.85 40.92 21.88
CA LEU A 201 16.79 41.55 21.09
C LEU A 201 15.79 42.24 22.01
N LEU A 202 15.13 43.27 21.52
CA LEU A 202 14.08 43.98 22.23
C LEU A 202 12.77 43.16 22.11
N ASP A 203 12.09 43.01 23.26
CA ASP A 203 10.75 42.43 23.31
C ASP A 203 9.73 43.45 22.78
N GLU A 204 9.07 43.10 21.65
CA GLU A 204 8.03 43.90 21.02
C GLU A 204 6.62 43.48 21.46
N GLY A 205 6.50 42.49 22.39
CA GLY A 205 5.23 41.91 22.85
C GLY A 205 4.73 40.77 21.92
N ASP A 206 3.73 40.00 22.39
CA ASP A 206 3.12 38.85 21.69
C ASP A 206 4.12 37.78 21.21
N GLY A 207 5.32 37.73 21.85
CA GLY A 207 6.40 36.81 21.48
C GLY A 207 7.27 37.27 20.31
N PHE A 208 7.13 38.48 19.85
CA PHE A 208 8.07 39.06 18.90
C PHE A 208 9.27 39.70 19.59
N PHE A 209 10.46 39.41 19.09
CA PHE A 209 11.71 39.94 19.51
C PHE A 209 12.45 40.48 18.28
N ALA A 210 12.93 41.73 18.32
CA ALA A 210 13.63 42.33 17.19
C ALA A 210 14.78 43.25 17.61
N GLY A 211 15.76 43.45 16.72
CA GLY A 211 16.83 44.41 16.92
C GLY A 211 17.81 44.48 15.75
N VAL A 212 18.50 45.60 15.64
CA VAL A 212 19.61 45.78 14.69
C VAL A 212 20.85 45.11 15.27
N VAL A 213 21.45 44.21 14.51
CA VAL A 213 22.54 43.32 14.97
C VAL A 213 23.90 43.61 14.28
N ALA A 214 23.87 44.17 13.07
CA ALA A 214 25.07 44.49 12.31
C ALA A 214 24.79 45.62 11.28
N SER A 215 25.81 46.32 10.82
CA SER A 215 25.72 47.24 9.68
C SER A 215 26.36 46.60 8.46
N THR A 216 25.77 46.81 7.26
CA THR A 216 26.45 46.40 6.02
C THR A 216 27.61 47.33 5.71
N PRO A 217 28.75 46.82 5.20
CA PRO A 217 29.81 47.69 4.70
C PRO A 217 29.23 48.53 3.57
N GLY A 218 29.29 49.87 3.72
CA GLY A 218 28.94 50.76 2.63
C GLY A 218 29.71 50.41 1.35
N PRO A 219 29.19 50.76 0.16
CA PRO A 219 29.93 50.55 -1.08
C PRO A 219 31.33 51.17 -0.95
N PRO A 220 32.40 50.49 -1.41
CA PRO A 220 33.74 51.01 -1.33
C PRO A 220 33.78 52.41 -1.98
N SER A 221 34.20 53.44 -1.22
CA SER A 221 34.38 54.77 -1.76
C SER A 221 35.35 54.69 -2.93
N GLU A 222 34.97 55.25 -4.08
CA GLU A 222 35.84 55.39 -5.23
C GLU A 222 37.08 56.23 -4.82
N ALA A 223 38.17 55.60 -4.41
CA ALA A 223 39.45 56.17 -4.32
C ALA A 223 40.59 55.15 -4.48
N GLU A 224 41.34 55.37 -5.50
CA GLU A 224 42.67 54.83 -5.84
C GLU A 224 42.67 53.58 -6.79
N SER A 225 42.70 53.98 -8.08
CA SER A 225 43.32 53.24 -9.14
C SER A 225 44.79 53.00 -8.90
N ALA A 226 45.25 51.79 -8.66
CA ALA A 226 46.63 51.37 -8.72
C ALA A 226 46.84 50.44 -9.94
N PRO A 227 48.01 50.45 -10.60
CA PRO A 227 48.23 50.05 -11.96
C PRO A 227 48.38 48.53 -12.12
N ASP A 228 47.88 48.10 -13.26
CA ASP A 228 48.02 46.80 -13.91
C ASP A 228 49.45 46.23 -13.85
N ASN A 229 49.63 45.04 -13.29
CA ASN A 229 50.77 44.17 -13.54
C ASN A 229 50.34 42.77 -13.79
N GLY A 230 50.26 42.43 -15.06
CA GLY A 230 49.99 41.09 -15.54
C GLY A 230 50.92 40.03 -15.00
N ARG A 231 50.39 38.88 -14.79
CA ARG A 231 51.00 37.54 -15.04
C ARG A 231 49.96 36.41 -15.06
N ASP A 232 50.03 35.74 -16.20
CA ASP A 232 49.41 34.44 -16.46
C ASP A 232 49.71 33.40 -15.38
N SER A 233 48.67 32.63 -15.03
CA SER A 233 48.68 31.15 -15.00
C SER A 233 47.39 30.65 -14.30
N ALA A 234 46.55 29.97 -15.09
CA ALA A 234 45.47 29.12 -14.56
C ALA A 234 46.05 27.88 -13.86
N PRO A 235 45.33 27.29 -12.93
CA PRO A 235 44.69 26.02 -13.35
C PRO A 235 43.21 25.87 -12.95
N ASP A 236 42.53 25.08 -13.79
CA ASP A 236 41.18 24.57 -13.69
C ASP A 236 40.81 24.02 -12.31
N SER A 237 39.70 24.52 -11.75
CA SER A 237 38.70 23.76 -11.04
C SER A 237 37.40 24.57 -11.05
N ALA A 238 36.61 24.41 -12.09
CA ALA A 238 35.27 24.95 -12.18
C ALA A 238 34.36 24.17 -11.23
N LEU A 239 34.02 24.79 -10.11
CA LEU A 239 32.78 24.46 -9.37
C LEU A 239 31.73 25.46 -9.87
N GLU A 240 30.73 24.90 -10.56
CA GLU A 240 29.55 25.63 -11.02
C GLU A 240 28.86 26.32 -9.85
N THR A 241 29.06 27.63 -9.72
CA THR A 241 28.21 28.53 -8.95
C THR A 241 27.05 28.95 -9.85
N THR A 242 25.94 28.26 -9.77
CA THR A 242 24.68 28.74 -10.37
C THR A 242 24.22 29.97 -9.58
N GLY A 243 24.04 31.08 -10.29
CA GLY A 243 23.73 32.38 -9.82
C GLY A 243 22.51 32.51 -8.89
N LEU A 244 22.84 33.05 -7.74
CA LEU A 244 22.00 33.93 -6.91
C LEU A 244 22.91 35.04 -6.47
N GLU A 245 23.17 36.00 -7.39
CA GLU A 245 23.75 37.30 -7.07
C GLU A 245 22.63 38.21 -6.60
N GLY A 246 22.56 38.47 -5.29
CA GLY A 246 21.56 39.33 -4.67
C GLY A 246 21.83 39.48 -3.17
N ALA A 247 20.98 40.11 -2.46
CA ALA A 247 21.05 40.51 -1.05
C ALA A 247 21.45 39.41 -0.02
N ASP A 248 21.33 38.14 -0.35
CA ASP A 248 21.64 37.00 0.53
C ASP A 248 23.14 36.84 0.89
N ALA A 249 24.02 37.46 0.14
CA ALA A 249 25.47 37.41 0.40
C ALA A 249 25.91 38.33 1.55
N LEU A 250 25.06 39.22 2.01
CA LEU A 250 25.39 40.27 2.98
C LEU A 250 25.03 39.94 4.43
N VAL A 251 24.21 38.88 4.65
CA VAL A 251 23.74 38.51 5.99
C VAL A 251 24.77 37.61 6.69
N PRO A 252 25.33 38.02 7.86
CA PRO A 252 26.26 37.20 8.61
C PRO A 252 25.55 35.94 9.12
N ARG A 253 26.30 34.84 9.26
CA ARG A 253 25.79 33.65 9.97
C ARG A 253 25.58 33.98 11.44
N TYR A 254 24.45 33.62 11.99
CA TYR A 254 24.12 33.82 13.39
C TYR A 254 23.33 32.66 13.96
N GLU A 255 23.27 32.60 15.30
CA GLU A 255 22.38 31.70 16.03
C GLU A 255 21.58 32.49 17.06
N LEU A 256 20.48 31.92 17.52
CA LEU A 256 19.64 32.48 18.55
C LEU A 256 19.95 31.81 19.89
N LEU A 257 20.01 32.60 20.94
CA LEU A 257 20.06 32.15 22.32
C LEU A 257 18.70 32.46 22.96
N VAL A 258 17.88 31.45 23.21
CA VAL A 258 16.50 31.60 23.65
C VAL A 258 16.35 31.13 25.09
N ARG A 259 15.69 31.92 25.94
CA ARG A 259 15.35 31.58 27.33
C ARG A 259 13.85 31.48 27.48
N TYR A 260 13.41 30.40 28.11
CA TYR A 260 11.97 30.09 28.34
C TYR A 260 11.55 30.18 29.80
N GLY A 261 12.48 30.05 30.75
CA GLY A 261 12.18 30.05 32.18
C GLY A 261 12.17 31.43 32.83
N GLU A 262 11.65 31.51 34.04
CA GLU A 262 11.49 32.78 34.79
C GLU A 262 12.74 33.13 35.62
N GLN A 263 13.59 32.16 35.90
CA GLN A 263 14.78 32.38 36.73
C GLN A 263 15.99 32.84 35.89
N PRO A 264 16.82 33.74 36.41
CA PRO A 264 18.03 34.20 35.69
C PRO A 264 19.01 33.08 35.35
N ASP A 265 18.98 32.00 36.14
CA ASP A 265 19.86 30.83 35.99
C ASP A 265 19.27 29.73 35.08
N ASP A 266 18.08 29.93 34.53
CA ASP A 266 17.48 28.98 33.58
C ASP A 266 18.37 28.94 32.32
N GLU A 267 18.70 27.72 31.91
CA GLU A 267 19.61 27.46 30.79
C GLU A 267 19.03 28.01 29.48
N ALA A 268 19.84 28.85 28.82
CA ALA A 268 19.46 29.35 27.50
C ALA A 268 19.76 28.30 26.43
N VAL A 269 18.79 28.07 25.54
CA VAL A 269 18.93 27.11 24.44
C VAL A 269 19.46 27.83 23.21
N ARG A 270 20.55 27.31 22.64
CA ARG A 270 21.14 27.81 21.40
C ARG A 270 20.55 27.09 20.19
N VAL A 271 19.98 27.84 19.25
CA VAL A 271 19.29 27.31 18.08
C VAL A 271 19.62 28.14 16.83
N ALA A 272 19.69 27.50 15.66
CA ALA A 272 19.69 28.23 14.40
C ALA A 272 18.31 28.85 14.13
N ASP A 273 18.26 29.97 13.41
CA ASP A 273 17.00 30.60 13.05
C ASP A 273 16.40 29.91 11.80
N ALA A 274 15.14 29.43 11.93
CA ALA A 274 14.40 28.80 10.84
C ALA A 274 14.17 29.79 9.66
N TYR A 275 13.96 31.05 9.99
CA TYR A 275 13.56 32.09 9.02
C TYR A 275 14.77 32.78 8.37
N GLY A 276 15.98 32.47 8.80
CA GLY A 276 17.22 32.92 8.19
C GLY A 276 17.67 32.05 7.00
N LEU A 277 16.88 31.08 6.56
CA LEU A 277 17.24 30.12 5.53
C LEU A 277 16.34 30.23 4.29
N PRO A 278 16.92 30.19 3.06
CA PRO A 278 16.14 30.19 1.82
C PRO A 278 15.31 28.88 1.68
N PRO A 279 14.39 28.80 0.69
CA PRO A 279 13.68 27.54 0.41
C PRO A 279 14.63 26.37 0.19
N ALA A 280 14.32 25.24 0.79
CA ALA A 280 15.09 24.00 0.63
C ALA A 280 14.51 23.10 -0.48
N LEU A 281 13.23 23.30 -0.87
CA LEU A 281 12.61 22.61 -1.99
C LEU A 281 12.95 23.33 -3.29
N GLY A 282 13.43 22.57 -4.30
CA GLY A 282 13.88 23.12 -5.57
C GLY A 282 12.75 23.41 -6.55
N GLU A 283 12.97 24.34 -7.48
CA GLU A 283 12.01 24.69 -8.55
C GLU A 283 11.65 23.50 -9.44
N LEU A 284 12.57 22.56 -9.67
CA LEU A 284 12.31 21.36 -10.46
C LEU A 284 11.27 20.48 -9.79
N ASP A 285 11.36 20.27 -8.48
CA ASP A 285 10.39 19.47 -7.72
C ASP A 285 9.00 20.11 -7.80
N LEU A 286 8.91 21.43 -7.59
CA LEU A 286 7.66 22.18 -7.68
C LEU A 286 7.04 22.10 -9.08
N ARG A 287 7.86 22.21 -10.13
CA ARG A 287 7.37 22.07 -11.52
C ARG A 287 6.86 20.68 -11.81
N LEU A 288 7.64 19.62 -11.46
CA LEU A 288 7.23 18.24 -11.70
C LEU A 288 5.95 17.90 -10.93
N PHE A 289 5.82 18.38 -9.70
CA PHE A 289 4.60 18.20 -8.92
C PHE A 289 3.43 18.97 -9.53
N GLY A 290 3.62 20.22 -9.94
CA GLY A 290 2.60 21.03 -10.63
C GLY A 290 2.09 20.38 -11.92
N GLU A 291 2.97 19.67 -12.65
CA GLU A 291 2.64 18.90 -13.85
C GLU A 291 2.02 17.52 -13.51
N GLY A 292 1.97 17.11 -12.24
CA GLY A 292 1.48 15.79 -11.83
C GLY A 292 2.40 14.64 -12.24
N ARG A 293 3.72 14.86 -12.30
CA ARG A 293 4.72 13.92 -12.89
C ARG A 293 5.91 13.61 -11.98
N HIS A 294 5.80 13.92 -10.68
CA HIS A 294 6.90 13.72 -9.74
C HIS A 294 6.91 12.28 -9.21
N GLU A 295 7.52 11.36 -9.94
CA GLU A 295 7.49 9.91 -9.65
C GLU A 295 8.13 9.50 -8.31
N VAL A 296 8.95 10.36 -7.69
CA VAL A 296 9.56 10.16 -6.38
C VAL A 296 9.09 11.23 -5.38
N LEU A 297 7.80 11.52 -5.39
CA LEU A 297 7.17 12.61 -4.65
C LEU A 297 7.50 12.61 -3.15
N TRP A 298 7.67 11.45 -2.54
CA TRP A 298 8.08 11.30 -1.12
C TRP A 298 9.46 11.87 -0.81
N ARG A 299 10.26 12.25 -1.82
CA ARG A 299 11.53 12.97 -1.62
C ARG A 299 11.33 14.48 -1.61
N ALA A 300 10.24 14.97 -2.18
CA ALA A 300 9.91 16.39 -2.28
C ALA A 300 8.95 16.82 -1.16
N LEU A 301 7.87 16.11 -0.92
CA LEU A 301 6.85 16.44 0.09
C LEU A 301 7.05 15.63 1.38
N GLY A 302 6.42 16.12 2.46
CA GLY A 302 6.49 15.55 3.81
C GLY A 302 7.67 16.05 4.63
N ALA A 303 7.86 15.47 5.82
CA ALA A 303 8.96 15.76 6.70
C ALA A 303 10.23 15.03 6.26
N ARG A 304 11.34 15.76 6.12
CA ARG A 304 12.62 15.19 5.71
C ARG A 304 13.78 15.78 6.49
N THR A 305 14.51 14.95 7.22
CA THR A 305 15.76 15.35 7.84
C THR A 305 16.84 15.62 6.78
N MET A 306 17.55 16.70 6.93
CA MET A 306 18.61 17.09 6.00
C MET A 306 19.56 18.11 6.61
N THR A 307 20.69 18.34 5.94
CA THR A 307 21.56 19.49 6.22
C THR A 307 21.31 20.53 5.13
N HIS A 308 20.74 21.67 5.51
CA HIS A 308 20.48 22.81 4.62
C HIS A 308 21.36 23.97 4.96
N ARG A 309 22.18 24.46 4.00
CA ARG A 309 23.16 25.54 4.22
C ARG A 309 24.10 25.32 5.42
N GLY A 310 24.43 24.08 5.75
CA GLY A 310 25.28 23.71 6.88
C GLY A 310 24.54 23.57 8.22
N VAL A 311 23.20 23.73 8.25
CA VAL A 311 22.36 23.55 9.43
C VAL A 311 21.60 22.21 9.30
N THR A 312 21.69 21.35 10.31
CA THR A 312 20.96 20.09 10.37
C THR A 312 19.60 20.32 11.01
N GLY A 313 18.56 19.74 10.40
CA GLY A 313 17.18 19.87 10.85
C GLY A 313 16.23 19.10 9.93
N THR A 314 14.96 19.41 10.03
CA THR A 314 13.89 18.78 9.24
C THR A 314 13.18 19.82 8.38
N ARG A 315 13.11 19.55 7.09
CA ARG A 315 12.23 20.27 6.16
C ARG A 315 10.83 19.66 6.23
N PHE A 316 9.84 20.51 6.44
CA PHE A 316 8.40 20.18 6.38
C PHE A 316 7.81 20.79 5.11
N THR A 317 7.13 20.00 4.31
CA THR A 317 6.50 20.45 3.08
C THR A 317 5.14 19.76 2.92
N VAL A 318 4.11 20.54 2.59
CA VAL A 318 2.74 20.01 2.41
C VAL A 318 2.01 20.76 1.30
N TRP A 319 1.16 20.03 0.58
CA TRP A 319 0.32 20.61 -0.45
C TRP A 319 -1.04 20.98 0.12
N ALA A 320 -1.35 22.27 0.15
CA ALA A 320 -2.60 22.84 0.66
C ALA A 320 -2.93 24.15 -0.08
N PRO A 321 -3.29 24.08 -1.38
CA PRO A 321 -3.43 25.26 -2.25
C PRO A 321 -4.55 26.22 -1.85
N ASN A 322 -5.56 25.76 -1.10
CA ASN A 322 -6.70 26.59 -0.67
C ASN A 322 -6.60 27.03 0.81
N ALA A 323 -5.50 26.65 1.49
CA ALA A 323 -5.25 27.11 2.85
C ALA A 323 -4.90 28.61 2.85
N ARG A 324 -5.37 29.33 3.87
CA ARG A 324 -4.93 30.71 4.13
C ARG A 324 -3.57 30.78 4.81
N GLY A 325 -3.15 29.68 5.40
CA GLY A 325 -1.87 29.52 6.03
C GLY A 325 -1.71 28.11 6.60
N VAL A 326 -0.46 27.71 6.79
CA VAL A 326 -0.10 26.42 7.40
C VAL A 326 0.98 26.64 8.45
N ARG A 327 0.91 25.89 9.54
CA ARG A 327 1.91 25.86 10.61
C ARG A 327 2.32 24.44 10.90
N VAL A 328 3.52 24.27 11.44
CA VAL A 328 3.96 22.98 11.97
C VAL A 328 3.78 22.99 13.49
N ALA A 329 2.97 22.05 14.00
CA ALA A 329 2.81 21.80 15.43
C ALA A 329 3.35 20.41 15.77
N GLY A 330 4.07 20.27 16.86
CA GLY A 330 4.67 19.01 17.27
C GLY A 330 5.13 19.02 18.72
N ASP A 331 5.71 17.91 19.19
CA ASP A 331 6.26 17.78 20.54
C ASP A 331 7.41 18.77 20.81
N PHE A 332 8.18 19.13 19.77
CA PHE A 332 9.29 20.08 19.83
C PHE A 332 8.85 21.54 20.09
N ASN A 333 7.58 21.88 19.86
CA ASN A 333 7.01 23.19 20.17
C ASN A 333 5.76 23.10 21.06
N ARG A 334 5.58 21.96 21.79
CA ARG A 334 4.47 21.71 22.71
C ARG A 334 3.10 21.80 22.02
N TRP A 335 3.05 21.44 20.74
CA TRP A 335 1.86 21.50 19.89
C TRP A 335 1.31 22.89 19.65
N ASP A 336 2.09 23.93 19.93
CA ASP A 336 1.80 25.33 19.58
C ASP A 336 2.56 25.74 18.31
N GLY A 337 1.85 25.70 17.18
CA GLY A 337 2.42 26.08 15.88
C GLY A 337 2.62 27.57 15.66
N THR A 338 2.25 28.45 16.63
CA THR A 338 2.29 29.92 16.45
C THR A 338 3.67 30.44 16.04
N GLY A 339 4.73 29.87 16.60
CA GLY A 339 6.11 30.24 16.26
C GLY A 339 6.66 29.56 15.01
N CYS A 340 5.86 28.74 14.29
CA CYS A 340 6.30 27.94 13.16
C CYS A 340 5.40 28.11 11.92
N PRO A 341 5.04 29.35 11.50
CA PRO A 341 4.30 29.55 10.26
C PRO A 341 5.16 29.20 9.04
N MET A 342 4.55 28.46 8.09
CA MET A 342 5.19 28.04 6.85
C MET A 342 5.04 29.11 5.76
N ARG A 343 6.00 29.19 4.82
CA ARG A 343 5.87 30.04 3.62
C ARG A 343 5.17 29.28 2.51
N SER A 344 4.37 29.99 1.74
CA SER A 344 3.82 29.50 0.49
C SER A 344 4.89 29.54 -0.60
N LEU A 345 5.01 28.47 -1.38
CA LEU A 345 5.87 28.42 -2.57
C LEU A 345 5.08 28.82 -3.84
N GLY A 346 4.26 29.85 -3.71
CA GLY A 346 3.52 30.50 -4.76
C GLY A 346 2.45 29.63 -5.42
N ALA A 347 2.34 29.66 -6.74
CA ALA A 347 1.28 29.00 -7.50
C ALA A 347 1.30 27.45 -7.42
N SER A 348 2.33 26.85 -6.81
CA SER A 348 2.40 25.41 -6.60
C SER A 348 1.38 24.91 -5.57
N GLY A 349 0.94 25.79 -4.67
CA GLY A 349 0.09 25.45 -3.51
C GLY A 349 0.83 24.65 -2.43
N VAL A 350 2.15 24.55 -2.55
CA VAL A 350 3.01 23.87 -1.54
C VAL A 350 3.44 24.88 -0.50
N TRP A 351 3.39 24.46 0.77
CA TRP A 351 3.89 25.20 1.93
C TRP A 351 5.16 24.54 2.43
N GLU A 352 6.14 25.34 2.87
CA GLU A 352 7.43 24.86 3.34
C GLU A 352 7.90 25.60 4.59
N LEU A 353 8.56 24.85 5.50
CA LEU A 353 9.38 25.39 6.59
C LEU A 353 10.51 24.41 6.91
N PHE A 354 11.73 24.91 6.99
CA PHE A 354 12.86 24.16 7.53
C PHE A 354 13.03 24.49 9.03
N LEU A 355 12.90 23.46 9.88
CA LEU A 355 13.07 23.62 11.33
C LEU A 355 14.43 23.05 11.76
N PRO A 356 15.40 23.90 12.16
CA PRO A 356 16.65 23.46 12.75
C PRO A 356 16.40 22.59 13.99
N GLN A 357 17.28 21.60 14.20
CA GLN A 357 17.30 20.73 15.38
C GLN A 357 16.09 19.81 15.59
N VAL A 358 15.06 19.87 14.75
CA VAL A 358 14.04 18.83 14.74
C VAL A 358 14.63 17.58 14.10
N ALA A 359 14.66 16.49 14.87
CA ALA A 359 15.34 15.25 14.49
C ALA A 359 14.34 14.11 14.19
N ASP A 360 14.91 12.98 13.81
CA ASP A 360 14.21 11.71 13.66
C ASP A 360 13.48 11.34 14.96
N GLY A 361 12.26 10.82 14.84
CA GLY A 361 11.38 10.45 15.96
C GLY A 361 10.48 11.56 16.48
N ALA A 362 10.64 12.82 16.04
CA ALA A 362 9.76 13.91 16.46
C ALA A 362 8.33 13.71 15.96
N LEU A 363 7.36 13.96 16.85
CA LEU A 363 5.93 13.93 16.53
C LEU A 363 5.48 15.28 15.98
N TYR A 364 4.67 15.28 14.91
CA TYR A 364 4.16 16.51 14.32
C TYR A 364 2.84 16.32 13.59
N ASN A 365 2.10 17.43 13.40
CA ASN A 365 0.98 17.58 12.47
C ASN A 365 1.04 18.96 11.82
N PHE A 366 0.31 19.15 10.73
CA PHE A 366 0.11 20.46 10.13
C PHE A 366 -1.16 21.11 10.69
N GLU A 367 -1.03 22.32 11.26
CA GLU A 367 -2.17 23.17 11.58
C GLU A 367 -2.53 23.96 10.33
N VAL A 368 -3.63 23.59 9.69
CA VAL A 368 -4.13 24.24 8.48
C VAL A 368 -5.16 25.30 8.84
N VAL A 369 -4.95 26.54 8.43
CA VAL A 369 -5.91 27.64 8.53
C VAL A 369 -6.75 27.64 7.27
N ARG A 370 -8.02 27.24 7.39
CA ARG A 370 -8.94 27.10 6.28
C ARG A 370 -9.43 28.47 5.77
N HIS A 371 -10.06 28.48 4.59
CA HIS A 371 -10.57 29.70 3.96
C HIS A 371 -11.57 30.46 4.84
N ASP A 372 -12.39 29.76 5.63
CA ASP A 372 -13.35 30.35 6.59
C ASP A 372 -12.71 30.86 7.89
N GLY A 373 -11.41 30.70 8.06
CA GLY A 373 -10.64 31.07 9.24
C GLY A 373 -10.63 30.03 10.35
N THR A 374 -11.31 28.89 10.18
CA THR A 374 -11.19 27.76 11.12
C THR A 374 -9.82 27.10 11.00
N ARG A 375 -9.36 26.46 12.09
CA ARG A 375 -8.08 25.77 12.16
C ARG A 375 -8.32 24.30 12.45
N ALA A 376 -7.54 23.44 11.82
CA ALA A 376 -7.56 22.02 12.09
C ALA A 376 -6.14 21.45 12.04
N LEU A 377 -5.87 20.49 12.93
CA LEU A 377 -4.64 19.69 12.88
C LEU A 377 -4.86 18.50 11.96
N HIS A 378 -3.96 18.32 11.01
CA HIS A 378 -3.95 17.22 10.06
C HIS A 378 -2.64 16.46 10.11
N ALA A 379 -2.73 15.14 10.05
CA ALA A 379 -1.56 14.30 9.79
C ALA A 379 -0.99 14.61 8.40
N ASP A 380 0.32 14.45 8.26
CA ASP A 380 0.99 14.65 6.98
C ASP A 380 0.61 13.56 5.98
N PRO A 381 0.00 13.89 4.83
CA PRO A 381 -0.33 12.91 3.78
C PRO A 381 0.87 12.10 3.28
N MET A 382 2.07 12.64 3.44
CA MET A 382 3.33 12.05 2.99
C MET A 382 4.16 11.45 4.14
N ALA A 383 3.58 11.35 5.35
CA ALA A 383 4.27 10.78 6.50
C ALA A 383 4.75 9.36 6.22
N ARG A 384 6.03 9.11 6.49
CA ARG A 384 6.66 7.78 6.31
C ARG A 384 6.56 6.90 7.54
N SER A 385 6.14 7.48 8.65
CA SER A 385 5.88 6.81 9.92
C SER A 385 4.77 7.58 10.65
N ALA A 386 3.96 6.88 11.42
CA ALA A 386 2.86 7.42 12.19
C ALA A 386 2.91 6.95 13.64
N GLU A 387 2.29 7.74 14.51
CA GLU A 387 2.02 7.31 15.89
C GLU A 387 1.02 6.15 15.90
N ALA A 388 1.20 5.24 16.85
CA ALA A 388 0.27 4.11 16.97
C ALA A 388 -1.11 4.57 17.45
N PRO A 389 -2.20 4.10 16.82
CA PRO A 389 -3.55 4.41 17.28
C PRO A 389 -3.77 4.07 18.77
N PRO A 390 -4.48 4.92 19.54
CA PRO A 390 -5.38 5.98 19.08
C PRO A 390 -4.68 7.31 18.76
N GLY A 391 -3.37 7.42 18.88
CA GLY A 391 -2.61 8.58 18.41
C GLY A 391 -2.76 8.76 16.89
N ASN A 392 -2.58 9.98 16.40
CA ASN A 392 -2.73 10.31 14.99
C ASN A 392 -1.66 11.28 14.48
N ALA A 393 -0.59 11.45 15.24
CA ALA A 393 0.51 12.27 14.82
C ALA A 393 1.36 11.58 13.74
N SER A 394 1.91 12.38 12.86
CA SER A 394 2.96 11.96 11.95
C SER A 394 4.29 11.92 12.69
N VAL A 395 5.20 11.04 12.28
CA VAL A 395 6.53 10.89 12.89
C VAL A 395 7.59 11.23 11.86
N VAL A 396 8.51 12.12 12.20
CA VAL A 396 9.71 12.36 11.39
C VAL A 396 10.52 11.07 11.34
N HIS A 397 10.73 10.53 10.14
CA HIS A 397 11.43 9.25 9.98
C HIS A 397 12.47 9.29 8.86
N THR A 398 13.66 8.85 9.20
CA THR A 398 14.77 8.62 8.26
C THR A 398 15.23 7.18 8.39
N SER A 399 15.03 6.41 7.34
CA SER A 399 15.42 5.00 7.33
C SER A 399 16.94 4.85 7.40
N GLY A 400 17.39 4.05 8.36
CA GLY A 400 18.77 3.57 8.45
C GLY A 400 18.92 2.13 7.96
N TYR A 401 17.87 1.53 7.40
CA TYR A 401 17.85 0.13 7.00
C TYR A 401 18.83 -0.15 5.85
N ARG A 402 19.51 -1.27 5.95
CA ARG A 402 20.42 -1.78 4.90
C ARG A 402 19.91 -3.11 4.40
N TRP A 403 19.48 -3.12 3.15
CA TRP A 403 18.93 -4.28 2.48
C TRP A 403 19.97 -5.38 2.24
N GLY A 404 19.56 -6.64 2.39
CA GLY A 404 20.37 -7.83 2.12
C GLY A 404 19.84 -8.70 0.99
N ASP A 405 18.90 -8.20 0.18
CA ASP A 405 18.11 -8.94 -0.80
C ASP A 405 18.48 -8.67 -2.27
N GLY A 406 19.67 -8.11 -2.55
CA GLY A 406 20.10 -7.77 -3.91
C GLY A 406 19.99 -8.94 -4.91
N ASP A 407 20.38 -10.17 -4.50
CA ASP A 407 20.24 -11.37 -5.33
C ASP A 407 18.78 -11.70 -5.68
N TRP A 408 17.84 -11.34 -4.82
CA TRP A 408 16.41 -11.51 -5.08
C TRP A 408 15.95 -10.53 -6.15
N LEU A 409 16.26 -9.24 -5.99
CA LEU A 409 15.87 -8.18 -6.93
C LEU A 409 16.44 -8.44 -8.34
N ASP A 410 17.71 -8.92 -8.46
CA ASP A 410 18.32 -9.29 -9.74
C ASP A 410 17.58 -10.44 -10.43
N ARG A 411 17.17 -11.46 -9.65
CA ARG A 411 16.36 -12.57 -10.18
C ARG A 411 14.99 -12.10 -10.63
N ARG A 412 14.30 -11.27 -9.80
CA ARG A 412 13.01 -10.69 -10.14
C ARG A 412 13.08 -9.91 -11.43
N ALA A 413 14.05 -9.00 -11.55
CA ALA A 413 14.22 -8.15 -12.72
C ALA A 413 14.50 -8.91 -14.04
N SER A 414 15.06 -10.12 -13.94
CA SER A 414 15.38 -10.97 -15.10
C SER A 414 14.33 -12.05 -15.38
N GLY A 415 13.34 -12.21 -14.50
CA GLY A 415 12.27 -13.21 -14.59
C GLY A 415 11.15 -12.82 -15.56
N ASP A 416 10.34 -13.81 -15.94
CA ASP A 416 9.05 -13.63 -16.60
C ASP A 416 7.96 -14.10 -15.64
N PRO A 417 7.22 -13.19 -14.98
CA PRO A 417 6.22 -13.56 -13.98
C PRO A 417 5.04 -14.33 -14.58
N LEU A 418 4.68 -14.08 -15.85
CA LEU A 418 3.59 -14.78 -16.51
C LEU A 418 3.94 -16.25 -16.76
N ALA A 419 5.19 -16.53 -17.14
CA ALA A 419 5.70 -17.87 -17.40
C ALA A 419 6.45 -18.47 -16.20
N SER A 420 6.16 -18.02 -14.97
CA SER A 420 6.75 -18.50 -13.71
C SER A 420 5.68 -19.05 -12.77
N PRO A 421 6.04 -19.97 -11.86
CA PRO A 421 5.10 -20.45 -10.86
C PRO A 421 4.78 -19.34 -9.83
N LEU A 422 3.50 -19.04 -9.63
CA LEU A 422 3.01 -18.10 -8.64
C LEU A 422 1.95 -18.81 -7.79
N SER A 423 2.33 -19.15 -6.56
CA SER A 423 1.43 -19.67 -5.51
C SER A 423 1.52 -18.77 -4.31
N VAL A 424 0.42 -18.10 -4.00
CA VAL A 424 0.34 -16.99 -3.06
C VAL A 424 -0.33 -17.43 -1.77
N TYR A 425 0.29 -17.08 -0.64
CA TYR A 425 -0.28 -17.21 0.71
C TYR A 425 -0.73 -15.83 1.19
N GLU A 426 -2.03 -15.57 1.17
CA GLU A 426 -2.60 -14.30 1.62
C GLU A 426 -2.65 -14.24 3.14
N VAL A 427 -2.16 -13.14 3.72
CA VAL A 427 -1.92 -13.01 5.16
C VAL A 427 -2.39 -11.66 5.70
N HIS A 428 -3.20 -11.68 6.75
CA HIS A 428 -3.43 -10.52 7.61
C HIS A 428 -2.41 -10.54 8.75
N LEU A 429 -1.37 -9.71 8.64
CA LEU A 429 -0.22 -9.72 9.56
C LEU A 429 -0.61 -9.61 11.04
N PRO A 430 -1.51 -8.68 11.46
CA PRO A 430 -1.86 -8.53 12.87
C PRO A 430 -2.51 -9.76 13.49
N SER A 431 -3.25 -10.55 12.70
CA SER A 431 -3.98 -11.73 13.20
C SER A 431 -3.36 -13.08 12.82
N TRP A 432 -2.34 -13.12 11.96
CA TRP A 432 -1.67 -14.40 11.63
C TRP A 432 -1.18 -15.12 12.89
N ARG A 433 -0.55 -14.39 13.78
CA ARG A 433 -0.31 -14.77 15.20
C ARG A 433 -0.43 -13.51 16.04
N PRO A 434 -1.56 -13.28 16.72
CA PRO A 434 -1.81 -12.04 17.43
C PRO A 434 -0.72 -11.69 18.45
N GLY A 435 -0.32 -10.41 18.46
CA GLY A 435 0.68 -9.86 19.37
C GLY A 435 2.13 -9.91 18.89
N LEU A 436 2.41 -10.44 17.70
CA LEU A 436 3.74 -10.40 17.11
C LEU A 436 4.04 -9.05 16.45
N THR A 437 5.26 -8.59 16.61
CA THR A 437 5.85 -7.45 15.88
C THR A 437 6.33 -7.87 14.49
N TYR A 438 6.68 -6.90 13.62
CA TYR A 438 7.29 -7.18 12.31
C TYR A 438 8.55 -8.05 12.42
N ARG A 439 9.37 -7.81 13.45
CA ARG A 439 10.60 -8.59 13.65
C ARG A 439 10.31 -10.03 14.08
N GLU A 440 9.35 -10.23 14.96
CA GLU A 440 8.94 -11.57 15.39
C GLU A 440 8.21 -12.33 14.27
N LEU A 441 7.45 -11.62 13.42
CA LEU A 441 6.89 -12.17 12.19
C LEU A 441 8.02 -12.59 11.22
N ALA A 442 9.08 -11.80 11.09
CA ALA A 442 10.23 -12.13 10.25
C ALA A 442 10.97 -13.40 10.69
N ASP A 443 10.92 -13.74 11.98
CA ASP A 443 11.49 -14.99 12.49
C ASP A 443 10.62 -16.22 12.19
N GLN A 444 9.30 -16.04 12.00
CA GLN A 444 8.35 -17.16 11.95
C GLN A 444 7.70 -17.35 10.58
N LEU A 445 7.23 -16.26 9.95
CA LEU A 445 6.48 -16.33 8.70
C LEU A 445 7.29 -16.91 7.53
N PRO A 446 8.56 -16.49 7.29
CA PRO A 446 9.34 -17.06 6.20
C PRO A 446 9.56 -18.56 6.32
N GLN A 447 9.77 -19.04 7.55
CA GLN A 447 9.90 -20.48 7.80
C GLN A 447 8.61 -21.23 7.47
N TYR A 448 7.46 -20.72 7.94
CA TYR A 448 6.16 -21.35 7.71
C TYR A 448 5.80 -21.42 6.22
N VAL A 449 5.97 -20.31 5.50
CA VAL A 449 5.68 -20.22 4.06
C VAL A 449 6.58 -21.17 3.26
N ARG A 450 7.87 -21.24 3.61
CA ARG A 450 8.82 -22.21 3.00
C ARG A 450 8.45 -23.66 3.30
N GLU A 451 7.98 -23.98 4.53
CA GLU A 451 7.53 -25.33 4.90
C GLU A 451 6.25 -25.74 4.15
N THR A 452 5.37 -24.81 3.85
CA THR A 452 4.13 -25.03 3.08
C THR A 452 4.37 -24.92 1.57
N GLY A 453 5.51 -24.39 1.15
CA GLY A 453 5.97 -24.36 -0.24
C GLY A 453 5.34 -23.29 -1.13
N PHE A 454 4.67 -22.29 -0.56
CA PHE A 454 4.19 -21.13 -1.32
C PHE A 454 5.38 -20.31 -1.83
N THR A 455 5.23 -19.71 -3.01
CA THR A 455 6.29 -18.91 -3.64
C THR A 455 6.27 -17.45 -3.20
N HIS A 456 5.08 -16.93 -2.85
CA HIS A 456 4.86 -15.55 -2.45
C HIS A 456 3.94 -15.48 -1.23
N VAL A 457 4.05 -14.39 -0.49
CA VAL A 457 3.01 -13.93 0.42
C VAL A 457 2.31 -12.73 -0.20
N GLU A 458 1.00 -12.59 0.05
CA GLU A 458 0.26 -11.36 -0.20
C GLU A 458 -0.18 -10.80 1.14
N LEU A 459 0.29 -9.60 1.45
CA LEU A 459 -0.03 -8.92 2.69
C LEU A 459 -1.32 -8.13 2.48
N MET A 460 -2.38 -8.46 3.21
CA MET A 460 -3.55 -7.58 3.31
C MET A 460 -3.09 -6.17 3.69
N PRO A 461 -3.91 -5.11 3.46
CA PRO A 461 -3.41 -3.75 3.51
C PRO A 461 -2.62 -3.47 4.80
N CYS A 462 -1.35 -3.12 4.65
CA CYS A 462 -0.43 -2.85 5.76
C CYS A 462 -0.01 -1.38 5.84
N ALA A 463 -0.64 -0.48 5.07
CA ALA A 463 -0.53 0.95 5.27
C ALA A 463 -1.24 1.40 6.56
N GLU A 464 -0.84 2.56 7.12
CA GLU A 464 -1.40 3.03 8.39
C GLU A 464 -2.90 3.36 8.28
N HIS A 465 -3.66 2.91 9.28
CA HIS A 465 -5.11 3.06 9.34
C HIS A 465 -5.58 3.15 10.81
N PRO A 466 -6.63 3.93 11.13
CA PRO A 466 -7.05 4.14 12.52
C PRO A 466 -7.83 2.96 13.10
N PHE A 467 -8.65 2.30 12.28
CA PHE A 467 -9.60 1.28 12.70
C PHE A 467 -9.15 -0.13 12.31
N GLY A 468 -8.73 -0.94 13.27
CA GLY A 468 -8.26 -2.32 13.04
C GLY A 468 -9.30 -3.25 12.42
N GLY A 469 -10.61 -3.03 12.72
CA GLY A 469 -11.72 -3.78 12.11
C GLY A 469 -11.96 -3.49 10.63
N SER A 470 -11.26 -2.52 10.03
CA SER A 470 -11.22 -2.32 8.58
C SER A 470 -10.22 -3.25 7.89
N TRP A 471 -9.43 -4.03 8.63
CA TRP A 471 -8.34 -4.90 8.14
C TRP A 471 -7.29 -4.16 7.31
N GLY A 472 -7.23 -2.83 7.44
CA GLY A 472 -6.35 -1.95 6.68
C GLY A 472 -6.96 -1.32 5.43
N TYR A 473 -8.21 -1.61 5.07
CA TYR A 473 -8.86 -1.04 3.89
C TYR A 473 -9.31 0.43 4.06
N GLN A 474 -9.23 1.01 5.27
CA GLN A 474 -9.51 2.44 5.53
C GLN A 474 -8.21 3.20 5.86
N ILE A 475 -7.39 3.43 4.84
CA ILE A 475 -6.05 4.00 4.97
C ILE A 475 -6.12 5.50 5.28
N THR A 476 -5.35 5.94 6.29
CA THR A 476 -5.11 7.35 6.61
C THR A 476 -3.67 7.78 6.36
N GLY A 477 -2.71 6.84 6.38
CA GLY A 477 -1.30 7.11 6.13
C GLY A 477 -0.76 6.28 4.96
N PHE A 478 -0.92 6.78 3.73
CA PHE A 478 -0.60 6.04 2.49
C PHE A 478 0.90 5.70 2.34
N TYR A 479 1.79 6.49 2.95
CA TYR A 479 3.25 6.33 2.86
C TYR A 479 3.88 5.73 4.11
N ALA A 480 3.09 5.35 5.12
CA ALA A 480 3.56 4.72 6.34
C ALA A 480 3.05 3.28 6.46
N PRO A 481 3.90 2.29 6.76
CA PRO A 481 3.41 0.99 7.22
C PRO A 481 2.74 1.13 8.59
N THR A 482 1.76 0.26 8.89
CA THR A 482 1.05 0.34 10.17
C THR A 482 1.99 0.23 11.36
N SER A 483 1.93 1.20 12.23
CA SER A 483 2.77 1.33 13.43
C SER A 483 2.44 0.32 14.53
N ARG A 484 1.30 -0.38 14.42
CA ARG A 484 0.86 -1.41 15.38
C ARG A 484 1.84 -2.56 15.55
N LEU A 485 2.62 -2.86 14.52
CA LEU A 485 3.55 -4.00 14.49
C LEU A 485 5.02 -3.58 14.61
N GLY A 486 5.31 -2.27 14.60
CA GLY A 486 6.66 -1.73 14.66
C GLY A 486 6.88 -0.58 13.68
N GLY A 487 8.11 -0.09 13.58
CA GLY A 487 8.48 1.00 12.70
C GLY A 487 8.72 0.57 11.24
N PRO A 488 8.93 1.56 10.33
CA PRO A 488 9.17 1.29 8.92
C PRO A 488 10.40 0.39 8.64
N ASP A 489 11.47 0.56 9.39
CA ASP A 489 12.67 -0.27 9.26
C ASP A 489 12.45 -1.73 9.74
N ASP A 490 11.50 -1.94 10.66
CA ASP A 490 11.09 -3.29 11.07
C ASP A 490 10.27 -3.98 9.99
N PHE A 491 9.43 -3.23 9.28
CA PHE A 491 8.72 -3.75 8.11
C PHE A 491 9.69 -4.10 6.97
N LYS A 492 10.69 -3.24 6.70
CA LYS A 492 11.77 -3.57 5.74
C LYS A 492 12.50 -4.86 6.12
N TYR A 493 12.74 -5.07 7.43
CA TYR A 493 13.37 -6.29 7.92
C TYR A 493 12.52 -7.55 7.65
N LEU A 494 11.19 -7.45 7.77
CA LEU A 494 10.28 -8.55 7.44
C LEU A 494 10.36 -8.89 5.94
N VAL A 495 10.28 -7.89 5.06
CA VAL A 495 10.35 -8.09 3.60
C VAL A 495 11.71 -8.70 3.21
N ASP A 496 12.81 -8.14 3.69
CA ASP A 496 14.17 -8.65 3.45
C ASP A 496 14.35 -10.10 3.92
N SER A 497 13.71 -10.46 5.06
CA SER A 497 13.75 -11.83 5.58
C SER A 497 12.97 -12.81 4.71
N LEU A 498 11.85 -12.39 4.12
CA LEU A 498 11.08 -13.17 3.15
C LEU A 498 11.90 -13.37 1.85
N HIS A 499 12.49 -12.31 1.31
CA HIS A 499 13.34 -12.37 0.10
C HIS A 499 14.54 -13.29 0.29
N ARG A 500 15.22 -13.21 1.44
CA ARG A 500 16.35 -14.12 1.77
C ARG A 500 15.90 -15.57 1.95
N ALA A 501 14.65 -15.81 2.28
CA ALA A 501 14.06 -17.16 2.31
C ALA A 501 13.62 -17.64 0.93
N GLY A 502 13.72 -16.81 -0.13
CA GLY A 502 13.31 -17.12 -1.50
C GLY A 502 11.80 -16.94 -1.73
N ILE A 503 11.14 -16.07 -0.95
CA ILE A 503 9.71 -15.81 -0.97
C ILE A 503 9.47 -14.38 -1.41
N GLY A 504 8.66 -14.18 -2.45
CA GLY A 504 8.23 -12.86 -2.89
C GLY A 504 7.14 -12.26 -2.00
N VAL A 505 6.99 -10.94 -2.06
CA VAL A 505 6.04 -10.19 -1.24
C VAL A 505 5.14 -9.35 -2.13
N LEU A 506 3.85 -9.69 -2.17
CA LEU A 506 2.81 -8.85 -2.75
C LEU A 506 2.16 -8.05 -1.62
N MET A 507 1.63 -6.89 -1.94
CA MET A 507 0.90 -6.05 -0.99
C MET A 507 -0.45 -5.64 -1.57
N ASP A 508 -1.47 -5.71 -0.76
CA ASP A 508 -2.80 -5.18 -1.09
C ASP A 508 -2.78 -3.65 -0.99
N TRP A 509 -3.03 -2.97 -2.10
CA TRP A 509 -2.97 -1.53 -2.27
C TRP A 509 -4.34 -0.97 -2.59
N VAL A 510 -4.80 0.02 -1.82
CA VAL A 510 -6.16 0.56 -1.83
C VAL A 510 -6.18 1.99 -2.39
N PRO A 511 -6.14 2.19 -3.71
CA PRO A 511 -6.15 3.53 -4.31
C PRO A 511 -7.56 4.08 -4.58
N ALA A 512 -8.60 3.27 -4.38
CA ALA A 512 -9.96 3.63 -4.76
C ALA A 512 -10.55 4.69 -3.82
N HIS A 513 -10.29 4.58 -2.53
CA HIS A 513 -10.98 5.37 -1.51
C HIS A 513 -10.15 5.56 -0.24
N PHE A 514 -10.64 6.45 0.66
CA PHE A 514 -10.08 6.70 1.98
C PHE A 514 -11.19 7.09 2.97
N PRO A 515 -10.98 6.92 4.31
CA PRO A 515 -11.99 7.22 5.32
C PRO A 515 -12.23 8.72 5.48
N LYS A 516 -13.35 9.08 6.10
CA LYS A 516 -13.78 10.47 6.34
C LYS A 516 -13.19 11.10 7.61
N ASP A 517 -12.11 10.57 8.12
CA ASP A 517 -11.42 11.10 9.30
C ASP A 517 -10.90 12.52 9.05
N GLU A 518 -11.42 13.50 9.82
CA GLU A 518 -11.16 14.92 9.58
C GLU A 518 -9.71 15.33 9.80
N TRP A 519 -8.95 14.54 10.56
CA TRP A 519 -7.52 14.76 10.81
C TRP A 519 -6.61 14.16 9.74
N ALA A 520 -7.16 13.42 8.76
CA ALA A 520 -6.43 12.80 7.65
C ALA A 520 -6.67 13.57 6.33
N LEU A 521 -6.93 12.84 5.23
CA LEU A 521 -7.04 13.44 3.88
C LEU A 521 -8.35 14.20 3.64
N ALA A 522 -9.44 13.83 4.34
CA ALA A 522 -10.76 14.39 4.08
C ALA A 522 -10.77 15.90 4.30
N ARG A 523 -11.13 16.66 3.27
CA ARG A 523 -11.15 18.12 3.26
C ARG A 523 -9.90 18.76 3.85
N PHE A 524 -8.75 18.27 3.47
CA PHE A 524 -7.46 18.57 4.09
C PHE A 524 -7.19 20.07 4.23
N ASP A 525 -7.43 20.86 3.20
CA ASP A 525 -7.28 22.33 3.24
C ASP A 525 -8.61 23.09 3.42
N GLY A 526 -9.67 22.38 3.83
CA GLY A 526 -11.03 22.89 3.97
C GLY A 526 -11.88 22.76 2.71
N SER A 527 -11.29 22.35 1.60
CA SER A 527 -11.95 22.04 0.33
C SER A 527 -11.90 20.55 0.01
N SER A 528 -12.58 20.10 -1.04
CA SER A 528 -12.38 18.77 -1.63
C SER A 528 -11.03 18.77 -2.36
N LEU A 529 -9.95 18.42 -1.64
CA LEU A 529 -8.59 18.47 -2.15
C LEU A 529 -8.16 17.15 -2.78
N TYR A 530 -8.27 16.07 -2.02
CA TYR A 530 -7.96 14.71 -2.47
C TYR A 530 -9.18 14.01 -3.06
N GLU A 531 -10.35 14.26 -2.48
CA GLU A 531 -11.63 13.74 -2.96
C GLU A 531 -12.21 14.57 -4.12
N HIS A 532 -13.07 13.92 -4.91
CA HIS A 532 -13.76 14.60 -6.02
C HIS A 532 -14.68 15.73 -5.51
N PRO A 533 -14.72 16.91 -6.17
CA PRO A 533 -15.54 18.04 -5.70
C PRO A 533 -17.06 17.82 -5.86
N ASP A 534 -17.49 16.95 -6.78
CA ASP A 534 -18.91 16.56 -6.92
C ASP A 534 -19.25 15.47 -5.89
N PRO A 535 -20.16 15.72 -4.92
CA PRO A 535 -20.52 14.74 -3.90
C PRO A 535 -21.06 13.41 -4.47
N SER A 536 -21.70 13.41 -5.63
CA SER A 536 -22.18 12.19 -6.29
C SER A 536 -21.06 11.29 -6.79
N ARG A 537 -19.83 11.82 -6.92
CA ARG A 537 -18.61 11.08 -7.29
C ARG A 537 -17.64 10.94 -6.11
N ALA A 538 -17.77 11.81 -5.10
CA ALA A 538 -16.86 11.83 -3.96
C ALA A 538 -17.17 10.76 -2.92
N GLU A 539 -18.44 10.33 -2.79
CA GLU A 539 -18.82 9.41 -1.73
C GLU A 539 -19.02 8.00 -2.26
N HIS A 540 -18.41 7.02 -1.59
CA HIS A 540 -18.64 5.62 -1.87
C HIS A 540 -19.83 5.11 -1.04
N PRO A 541 -20.97 4.73 -1.70
CA PRO A 541 -22.22 4.41 -0.99
C PRO A 541 -22.10 3.20 -0.06
N ASP A 542 -21.37 2.16 -0.49
CA ASP A 542 -21.31 0.87 0.23
C ASP A 542 -20.42 0.94 1.47
N TRP A 543 -19.33 1.73 1.43
CA TRP A 543 -18.29 1.72 2.46
C TRP A 543 -18.29 2.99 3.33
N GLY A 544 -19.06 4.02 2.95
CA GLY A 544 -19.10 5.31 3.65
C GLY A 544 -17.81 6.09 3.60
N THR A 545 -16.92 5.77 2.66
CA THR A 545 -15.62 6.39 2.41
C THR A 545 -15.71 7.50 1.36
N LEU A 546 -14.60 8.19 1.10
CA LEU A 546 -14.46 9.16 0.01
C LEU A 546 -13.64 8.56 -1.13
N GLU A 547 -14.04 8.86 -2.39
CA GLU A 547 -13.31 8.49 -3.59
C GLU A 547 -12.31 9.60 -3.96
N PHE A 548 -11.12 9.21 -4.41
CA PHE A 548 -10.12 10.15 -4.89
C PHE A 548 -10.54 10.86 -6.19
N ASP A 549 -10.12 12.12 -6.35
CA ASP A 549 -10.24 12.85 -7.62
C ASP A 549 -9.14 12.42 -8.59
N PHE A 550 -9.34 11.30 -9.28
CA PHE A 550 -8.38 10.74 -10.24
C PHE A 550 -8.08 11.68 -11.42
N GLY A 551 -8.97 12.63 -11.69
CA GLY A 551 -8.80 13.66 -12.74
C GLY A 551 -7.82 14.76 -12.34
N ARG A 552 -7.56 14.96 -11.05
CA ARG A 552 -6.64 15.99 -10.56
C ARG A 552 -5.19 15.51 -10.68
N PRO A 553 -4.33 16.21 -11.45
CA PRO A 553 -2.97 15.72 -11.71
C PRO A 553 -2.14 15.48 -10.44
N GLN A 554 -2.28 16.31 -9.40
CA GLN A 554 -1.56 16.18 -8.14
C GLN A 554 -2.02 14.96 -7.34
N VAL A 555 -3.33 14.65 -7.35
CA VAL A 555 -3.88 13.45 -6.69
C VAL A 555 -3.45 12.19 -7.43
N ARG A 556 -3.52 12.19 -8.76
CA ARG A 556 -2.99 11.08 -9.57
C ARG A 556 -1.50 10.87 -9.31
N ASN A 557 -0.71 11.95 -9.25
CA ASN A 557 0.71 11.89 -8.92
C ASN A 557 0.97 11.35 -7.51
N PHE A 558 0.15 11.74 -6.52
CA PHE A 558 0.20 11.20 -5.16
C PHE A 558 0.04 9.67 -5.16
N LEU A 559 -0.95 9.13 -5.89
CA LEU A 559 -1.23 7.70 -5.96
C LEU A 559 -0.17 6.94 -6.76
N VAL A 560 0.24 7.43 -7.94
CA VAL A 560 1.28 6.79 -8.76
C VAL A 560 2.62 6.74 -8.00
N ALA A 561 3.02 7.86 -7.38
CA ALA A 561 4.23 7.90 -6.58
C ALA A 561 4.15 7.01 -5.34
N ASN A 562 2.96 6.82 -4.75
CA ASN A 562 2.74 5.90 -3.64
C ASN A 562 2.95 4.43 -4.06
N ALA A 563 2.41 4.01 -5.20
CA ALA A 563 2.65 2.68 -5.74
C ALA A 563 4.16 2.42 -5.97
N VAL A 564 4.86 3.39 -6.57
CA VAL A 564 6.32 3.33 -6.77
C VAL A 564 7.06 3.28 -5.43
N TYR A 565 6.62 4.06 -4.45
CA TYR A 565 7.24 4.11 -3.12
C TYR A 565 7.28 2.74 -2.43
N TRP A 566 6.18 2.01 -2.45
CA TRP A 566 6.13 0.67 -1.86
C TRP A 566 7.09 -0.30 -2.55
N CYS A 567 7.22 -0.20 -3.88
CA CYS A 567 8.11 -1.06 -4.64
C CYS A 567 9.60 -0.66 -4.53
N GLU A 568 9.92 0.66 -4.44
CA GLU A 568 11.31 1.12 -4.37
C GLU A 568 11.87 1.22 -2.95
N GLU A 569 11.07 1.71 -1.98
CA GLU A 569 11.55 1.91 -0.61
C GLU A 569 11.36 0.68 0.28
N PHE A 570 10.37 -0.16 -0.01
CA PHE A 570 10.08 -1.37 0.75
C PHE A 570 10.33 -2.67 -0.04
N HIS A 571 10.81 -2.59 -1.27
CA HIS A 571 11.14 -3.70 -2.16
C HIS A 571 9.97 -4.67 -2.40
N ILE A 572 8.71 -4.21 -2.29
CA ILE A 572 7.52 -5.00 -2.58
C ILE A 572 7.58 -5.50 -4.03
N ASP A 573 7.28 -6.80 -4.24
CA ASP A 573 7.39 -7.46 -5.54
C ASP A 573 6.14 -7.34 -6.40
N GLY A 574 5.05 -6.84 -5.84
CA GLY A 574 3.84 -6.59 -6.59
C GLY A 574 2.72 -6.00 -5.76
N LEU A 575 1.74 -5.42 -6.45
CA LEU A 575 0.56 -4.82 -5.85
C LEU A 575 -0.70 -5.55 -6.31
N ARG A 576 -1.49 -6.04 -5.37
CA ARG A 576 -2.90 -6.33 -5.63
C ARG A 576 -3.66 -5.03 -5.47
N VAL A 577 -4.34 -4.59 -6.52
CA VAL A 577 -5.09 -3.33 -6.51
C VAL A 577 -6.54 -3.62 -6.16
N ASP A 578 -6.93 -3.10 -4.99
CA ASP A 578 -8.26 -3.29 -4.40
C ASP A 578 -9.35 -2.56 -5.18
N ALA A 579 -10.51 -3.19 -5.29
CA ALA A 579 -11.76 -2.59 -5.74
C ALA A 579 -11.69 -1.86 -7.09
N VAL A 580 -10.91 -2.36 -8.05
CA VAL A 580 -10.72 -1.72 -9.37
C VAL A 580 -12.05 -1.47 -10.09
N ALA A 581 -13.03 -2.37 -9.95
CA ALA A 581 -14.37 -2.18 -10.52
C ALA A 581 -15.04 -0.90 -10.03
N SER A 582 -14.88 -0.51 -8.76
CA SER A 582 -15.46 0.72 -8.21
C SER A 582 -14.82 1.97 -8.81
N MET A 583 -13.55 1.90 -9.19
CA MET A 583 -12.84 3.00 -9.84
C MET A 583 -13.27 3.18 -11.29
N LEU A 584 -13.47 2.07 -12.03
CA LEU A 584 -13.73 2.07 -13.47
C LEU A 584 -15.13 2.52 -13.83
N TYR A 585 -16.11 2.43 -12.94
CA TYR A 585 -17.51 2.68 -13.25
C TYR A 585 -18.14 3.76 -12.38
N LEU A 586 -18.56 4.87 -13.00
CA LEU A 586 -19.22 6.00 -12.35
C LEU A 586 -20.58 5.62 -11.71
N ASP A 587 -21.20 4.54 -12.20
CA ASP A 587 -22.48 4.00 -11.69
C ASP A 587 -22.30 2.86 -10.69
N TYR A 588 -21.07 2.59 -10.21
CA TYR A 588 -20.82 1.52 -9.27
C TYR A 588 -21.62 1.75 -7.98
N SER A 589 -22.44 0.76 -7.58
CA SER A 589 -23.32 0.79 -6.41
C SER A 589 -24.29 1.99 -6.35
N ARG A 590 -24.59 2.64 -7.48
CA ARG A 590 -25.48 3.79 -7.57
C ARG A 590 -26.70 3.45 -8.42
N GLY A 591 -27.87 3.94 -7.98
CA GLY A 591 -29.13 3.80 -8.71
C GLY A 591 -29.24 4.76 -9.90
N PRO A 592 -30.27 4.55 -10.77
CA PRO A 592 -30.56 5.47 -11.85
C PRO A 592 -30.82 6.89 -11.36
N GLY A 593 -30.03 7.87 -11.81
CA GLY A 593 -30.12 9.28 -11.41
C GLY A 593 -29.28 9.66 -10.19
N GLU A 594 -28.52 8.72 -9.62
CA GLU A 594 -27.62 8.95 -8.49
C GLU A 594 -26.17 9.13 -8.93
N TRP A 595 -25.89 9.08 -10.22
CA TRP A 595 -24.56 9.25 -10.81
C TRP A 595 -24.62 10.11 -12.08
N THR A 596 -23.48 10.69 -12.45
CA THR A 596 -23.33 11.54 -13.64
C THR A 596 -22.50 10.82 -14.69
N PRO A 597 -23.00 10.64 -15.91
CA PRO A 597 -22.25 10.05 -17.01
C PRO A 597 -20.98 10.84 -17.34
N ASN A 598 -20.00 10.16 -17.96
CA ASN A 598 -18.81 10.80 -18.52
C ASN A 598 -19.17 11.73 -19.69
N SER A 599 -18.18 12.46 -20.21
CA SER A 599 -18.37 13.43 -21.33
C SER A 599 -18.91 12.80 -22.62
N SER A 600 -18.81 11.48 -22.78
CA SER A 600 -19.34 10.71 -23.91
C SER A 600 -20.72 10.11 -23.63
N GLY A 601 -21.29 10.33 -22.43
CA GLY A 601 -22.56 9.76 -22.00
C GLY A 601 -22.46 8.32 -21.50
N GLY A 602 -21.27 7.76 -21.34
CA GLY A 602 -21.00 6.43 -20.82
C GLY A 602 -20.84 6.42 -19.28
N ARG A 603 -20.75 5.21 -18.74
CA ARG A 603 -20.57 4.96 -17.30
C ARG A 603 -19.10 4.75 -16.90
N GLU A 604 -18.22 4.60 -17.87
CA GLU A 604 -16.79 4.39 -17.64
C GLU A 604 -16.16 5.67 -17.08
N ASN A 605 -15.20 5.51 -16.15
CA ASN A 605 -14.43 6.59 -15.56
C ASN A 605 -13.07 6.74 -16.28
N PRO A 606 -12.93 7.66 -17.25
CA PRO A 606 -11.69 7.82 -18.01
C PRO A 606 -10.52 8.29 -17.14
N ASP A 607 -10.80 8.99 -16.04
CA ASP A 607 -9.75 9.50 -15.14
C ASP A 607 -9.12 8.35 -14.36
N ALA A 608 -9.92 7.38 -13.89
CA ALA A 608 -9.44 6.16 -13.26
C ALA A 608 -8.68 5.26 -14.24
N VAL A 609 -9.17 5.13 -15.49
CA VAL A 609 -8.45 4.40 -16.54
C VAL A 609 -7.06 5.00 -16.75
N ALA A 610 -6.96 6.33 -16.85
CA ALA A 610 -5.69 7.02 -17.04
C ALA A 610 -4.74 6.81 -15.85
N LEU A 611 -5.25 6.86 -14.61
CA LEU A 611 -4.46 6.56 -13.40
C LEU A 611 -3.88 5.13 -13.45
N LEU A 612 -4.74 4.12 -13.71
CA LEU A 612 -4.32 2.71 -13.70
C LEU A 612 -3.29 2.42 -14.80
N GLN A 613 -3.48 2.98 -15.99
CA GLN A 613 -2.53 2.88 -17.10
C GLN A 613 -1.18 3.53 -16.76
N GLU A 614 -1.20 4.75 -16.19
CA GLU A 614 0.01 5.47 -15.79
C GLU A 614 0.76 4.74 -14.66
N MET A 615 0.02 4.24 -13.67
CA MET A 615 0.57 3.48 -12.55
C MET A 615 1.28 2.21 -13.05
N ASN A 616 0.61 1.37 -13.85
CA ASN A 616 1.19 0.14 -14.39
C ASN A 616 2.42 0.41 -15.27
N ALA A 617 2.31 1.38 -16.19
CA ALA A 617 3.43 1.74 -17.06
C ALA A 617 4.63 2.28 -16.27
N THR A 618 4.38 3.05 -15.20
CA THR A 618 5.43 3.62 -14.35
C THR A 618 6.11 2.55 -13.53
N LEU A 619 5.35 1.65 -12.90
CA LEU A 619 5.88 0.54 -12.10
C LEU A 619 6.74 -0.40 -12.97
N HIS A 620 6.24 -0.87 -14.10
CA HIS A 620 7.00 -1.78 -14.97
C HIS A 620 8.28 -1.16 -15.51
N ARG A 621 8.29 0.15 -15.75
CA ARG A 621 9.48 0.88 -16.20
C ARG A 621 10.51 1.05 -15.07
N ARG A 622 10.05 1.37 -13.85
CA ARG A 622 10.92 1.71 -12.72
C ARG A 622 11.37 0.50 -11.91
N CYS A 623 10.49 -0.49 -11.78
CA CYS A 623 10.68 -1.66 -10.94
C CYS A 623 10.58 -2.95 -11.78
N PRO A 624 11.60 -3.32 -12.56
CA PRO A 624 11.55 -4.48 -13.45
C PRO A 624 11.20 -5.77 -12.69
N GLY A 625 10.25 -6.54 -13.25
CA GLY A 625 9.78 -7.81 -12.70
C GLY A 625 8.79 -7.69 -11.55
N VAL A 626 8.38 -6.46 -11.14
CA VAL A 626 7.24 -6.23 -10.26
C VAL A 626 5.97 -6.60 -10.99
N VAL A 627 5.02 -7.21 -10.29
CA VAL A 627 3.71 -7.60 -10.84
C VAL A 627 2.58 -6.76 -10.28
N THR A 628 1.53 -6.58 -11.09
CA THR A 628 0.29 -5.95 -10.65
C THR A 628 -0.89 -6.86 -10.92
N ALA A 629 -1.78 -7.00 -9.92
CA ALA A 629 -2.98 -7.83 -10.00
C ALA A 629 -4.22 -6.99 -9.69
N ALA A 630 -5.20 -6.98 -10.59
CA ALA A 630 -6.44 -6.26 -10.38
C ALA A 630 -7.50 -7.12 -9.69
N GLU A 631 -8.09 -6.62 -8.61
CA GLU A 631 -9.39 -7.10 -8.17
C GLU A 631 -10.47 -6.39 -9.00
N GLU A 632 -10.84 -7.02 -10.10
CA GLU A 632 -11.84 -6.53 -11.03
C GLU A 632 -12.86 -7.64 -11.35
N SER A 633 -14.09 -7.48 -10.86
CA SER A 633 -15.14 -8.49 -10.90
C SER A 633 -16.07 -8.38 -12.11
N THR A 634 -15.90 -7.36 -12.95
CA THR A 634 -16.77 -7.12 -14.11
C THR A 634 -16.20 -7.71 -15.41
N THR A 635 -16.87 -7.43 -16.50
CA THR A 635 -16.45 -7.83 -17.86
C THR A 635 -15.67 -6.73 -18.58
N TRP A 636 -14.90 -5.88 -17.84
CA TRP A 636 -14.04 -4.88 -18.48
C TRP A 636 -13.05 -5.57 -19.42
N ASP A 637 -12.98 -5.11 -20.67
CA ASP A 637 -12.13 -5.72 -21.69
C ASP A 637 -10.69 -5.24 -21.59
N GLY A 638 -9.76 -6.19 -21.42
CA GLY A 638 -8.33 -5.90 -21.47
C GLY A 638 -7.74 -5.35 -20.18
N VAL A 639 -8.15 -5.84 -19.03
CA VAL A 639 -7.51 -5.55 -17.74
C VAL A 639 -6.02 -5.90 -17.80
N THR A 640 -5.67 -7.07 -18.33
CA THR A 640 -4.29 -7.53 -18.46
C THR A 640 -3.68 -7.31 -19.85
N ARG A 641 -4.28 -6.48 -20.65
CA ARG A 641 -3.78 -6.10 -21.98
C ARG A 641 -2.86 -4.88 -21.85
N ALA A 642 -1.83 -4.83 -22.69
CA ALA A 642 -0.91 -3.68 -22.75
C ALA A 642 -1.66 -2.36 -23.04
N THR A 643 -1.20 -1.26 -22.44
CA THR A 643 -1.89 0.03 -22.45
C THR A 643 -2.02 0.67 -23.85
N ASP A 644 -1.13 0.28 -24.78
CA ASP A 644 -1.12 0.74 -26.19
C ASP A 644 -2.02 -0.09 -27.12
N GLN A 645 -2.61 -1.19 -26.60
CA GLN A 645 -3.51 -2.04 -27.40
C GLN A 645 -4.96 -1.65 -27.16
N PRO A 646 -5.71 -1.23 -28.18
CA PRO A 646 -7.08 -0.77 -28.02
C PRO A 646 -8.02 -1.89 -27.56
N GLY A 647 -8.95 -1.55 -26.65
CA GLY A 647 -10.04 -2.38 -26.18
C GLY A 647 -11.36 -2.08 -26.91
N GLU A 648 -12.39 -2.90 -26.64
CA GLU A 648 -13.73 -2.73 -27.24
C GLU A 648 -14.44 -1.42 -26.80
N CYS A 649 -14.14 -0.93 -25.59
CA CYS A 649 -14.71 0.32 -25.04
C CYS A 649 -14.01 1.60 -25.54
N GLY A 650 -13.03 1.49 -26.44
CA GLY A 650 -12.29 2.64 -26.99
C GLY A 650 -11.14 3.12 -26.11
N PHE A 651 -10.93 2.52 -24.95
CA PHE A 651 -9.75 2.68 -24.10
C PHE A 651 -8.68 1.66 -24.48
N GLY A 652 -7.41 1.95 -24.17
CA GLY A 652 -6.33 0.95 -24.20
C GLY A 652 -6.52 -0.10 -23.10
N GLY A 653 -5.69 -1.14 -23.12
CA GLY A 653 -5.62 -2.06 -21.98
C GLY A 653 -5.23 -1.32 -20.71
N LEU A 654 -5.53 -1.89 -19.52
CA LEU A 654 -5.16 -1.26 -18.25
C LEU A 654 -3.70 -1.55 -17.86
N GLY A 655 -3.06 -2.56 -18.47
CA GLY A 655 -1.64 -2.87 -18.27
C GLY A 655 -1.31 -3.69 -17.02
N PHE A 656 -2.29 -4.29 -16.36
CA PHE A 656 -2.04 -5.23 -15.27
C PHE A 656 -1.41 -6.52 -15.79
N ASP A 657 -0.61 -7.19 -14.96
CA ASP A 657 -0.08 -8.52 -15.25
C ASP A 657 -1.13 -9.59 -15.03
N PHE A 658 -1.92 -9.44 -13.96
CA PHE A 658 -2.94 -10.41 -13.57
C PHE A 658 -4.28 -9.76 -13.22
N LYS A 659 -5.33 -10.60 -13.27
CA LYS A 659 -6.67 -10.29 -12.79
C LYS A 659 -7.16 -11.42 -11.88
N TRP A 660 -7.77 -11.11 -10.74
CA TRP A 660 -8.46 -12.10 -9.93
C TRP A 660 -9.65 -12.69 -10.69
N ASN A 661 -9.73 -14.02 -10.78
CA ASN A 661 -10.84 -14.71 -11.45
C ASN A 661 -12.01 -14.91 -10.49
N MET A 662 -12.76 -13.85 -10.22
CA MET A 662 -13.92 -13.89 -9.33
C MET A 662 -15.01 -14.79 -9.88
N GLY A 663 -15.17 -14.89 -11.22
CA GLY A 663 -16.13 -15.79 -11.86
C GLY A 663 -15.81 -17.26 -11.58
N TRP A 664 -14.55 -17.68 -11.71
CA TRP A 664 -14.09 -19.03 -11.37
C TRP A 664 -14.33 -19.33 -9.88
N MET A 665 -14.01 -18.39 -9.01
CA MET A 665 -14.19 -18.53 -7.57
C MET A 665 -15.66 -18.76 -7.22
N HIS A 666 -16.57 -17.92 -7.71
CA HIS A 666 -18.01 -18.06 -7.48
C HIS A 666 -18.58 -19.37 -8.02
N ASP A 667 -18.25 -19.73 -9.26
CA ASP A 667 -18.74 -20.96 -9.90
C ASP A 667 -18.19 -22.20 -9.18
N SER A 668 -16.90 -22.20 -8.82
CA SER A 668 -16.26 -23.34 -8.15
C SER A 668 -16.79 -23.54 -6.72
N LEU A 669 -16.85 -22.50 -5.91
CA LEU A 669 -17.37 -22.59 -4.54
C LEU A 669 -18.89 -22.85 -4.53
N GLY A 670 -19.62 -22.27 -5.49
CA GLY A 670 -21.05 -22.58 -5.69
C GLY A 670 -21.29 -24.05 -6.02
N TYR A 671 -20.48 -24.62 -6.90
CA TYR A 671 -20.51 -26.04 -7.24
C TYR A 671 -20.19 -26.93 -6.02
N MET A 672 -19.13 -26.59 -5.28
CA MET A 672 -18.69 -27.38 -4.13
C MET A 672 -19.70 -27.40 -2.96
N ARG A 673 -20.56 -26.37 -2.84
CA ARG A 673 -21.62 -26.31 -1.81
C ARG A 673 -22.74 -27.31 -2.03
N HIS A 674 -22.92 -27.87 -3.25
CA HIS A 674 -23.93 -28.87 -3.50
C HIS A 674 -23.56 -30.24 -2.91
N GLU A 675 -24.54 -30.99 -2.45
CA GLU A 675 -24.32 -32.39 -2.03
C GLU A 675 -23.70 -33.19 -3.18
N PRO A 676 -22.74 -34.09 -2.91
CA PRO A 676 -22.04 -34.83 -3.95
C PRO A 676 -22.96 -35.58 -4.94
N GLY A 677 -24.16 -36.02 -4.48
CA GLY A 677 -25.16 -36.64 -5.34
C GLY A 677 -25.84 -35.71 -6.34
N GLU A 678 -25.91 -34.42 -6.05
CA GLU A 678 -26.50 -33.39 -6.93
C GLU A 678 -25.53 -32.84 -7.98
N ARG A 679 -24.24 -33.00 -7.76
CA ARG A 679 -23.18 -32.45 -8.62
C ARG A 679 -23.18 -33.04 -10.02
N THR A 680 -23.65 -34.27 -10.19
CA THR A 680 -23.73 -34.98 -11.47
C THR A 680 -24.46 -34.20 -12.56
N HIS A 681 -25.41 -33.35 -12.19
CA HIS A 681 -26.19 -32.56 -13.13
C HIS A 681 -25.72 -31.08 -13.23
N ARG A 682 -24.61 -30.74 -12.59
CA ARG A 682 -24.12 -29.38 -12.49
C ARG A 682 -22.69 -29.19 -13.04
N GLY A 683 -22.17 -30.20 -13.75
CA GLY A 683 -20.81 -30.17 -14.29
C GLY A 683 -20.50 -28.91 -15.12
N GLY A 684 -21.49 -28.44 -15.88
CA GLY A 684 -21.36 -27.21 -16.68
C GLY A 684 -21.05 -25.92 -15.84
N GLN A 685 -21.38 -25.92 -14.54
CA GLN A 685 -21.02 -24.78 -13.66
C GLN A 685 -19.51 -24.70 -13.49
N LEU A 686 -18.85 -25.80 -13.19
CA LEU A 686 -17.39 -25.85 -12.97
C LEU A 686 -16.61 -25.70 -14.31
N ALA A 687 -17.14 -26.29 -15.39
CA ALA A 687 -16.52 -26.22 -16.71
C ALA A 687 -16.64 -24.84 -17.37
N ARG A 688 -17.58 -23.98 -16.95
CA ARG A 688 -17.85 -22.66 -17.55
C ARG A 688 -16.62 -21.75 -17.52
N ALA A 689 -15.83 -21.79 -16.45
CA ALA A 689 -14.65 -20.97 -16.29
C ALA A 689 -13.68 -21.11 -17.47
N MET A 690 -13.60 -22.29 -18.08
CA MET A 690 -12.73 -22.53 -19.25
C MET A 690 -13.20 -21.81 -20.52
N SER A 691 -14.43 -21.33 -20.59
CA SER A 691 -14.91 -20.55 -21.74
C SER A 691 -14.28 -19.15 -21.86
N TYR A 692 -13.75 -18.64 -20.75
CA TYR A 692 -13.08 -17.32 -20.69
C TYR A 692 -11.68 -17.37 -20.06
N ALA A 693 -11.16 -18.56 -19.71
CA ALA A 693 -9.88 -18.73 -19.01
C ALA A 693 -8.67 -18.08 -19.69
N TYR A 694 -8.79 -17.73 -20.98
CA TYR A 694 -7.73 -17.09 -21.77
C TYR A 694 -8.09 -15.68 -22.24
N ALA A 695 -9.14 -15.09 -21.66
CA ALA A 695 -9.49 -13.70 -21.95
C ALA A 695 -8.53 -12.72 -21.27
N GLU A 696 -8.04 -13.10 -20.09
CA GLU A 696 -7.10 -12.36 -19.26
C GLU A 696 -6.06 -13.32 -18.64
N ASN A 697 -5.03 -12.80 -18.00
CA ASN A 697 -4.10 -13.57 -17.20
C ASN A 697 -4.66 -13.68 -15.77
N PHE A 698 -5.07 -14.88 -15.36
CA PHE A 698 -5.82 -15.01 -14.12
C PHE A 698 -5.02 -15.52 -12.94
N ILE A 699 -5.33 -14.96 -11.75
CA ILE A 699 -5.10 -15.59 -10.44
C ILE A 699 -6.43 -16.22 -10.00
N LEU A 700 -6.39 -17.41 -9.43
CA LEU A 700 -7.54 -18.13 -8.88
C LEU A 700 -7.65 -17.81 -7.38
N PRO A 701 -8.50 -16.85 -6.96
CA PRO A 701 -8.52 -16.40 -5.59
C PRO A 701 -9.44 -17.33 -4.74
N VAL A 702 -8.90 -17.80 -3.61
CA VAL A 702 -9.64 -18.21 -2.44
C VAL A 702 -9.16 -17.34 -1.30
N SER A 703 -9.62 -16.09 -1.31
CA SER A 703 -9.12 -14.98 -0.49
C SER A 703 -9.79 -14.91 0.88
N HIS A 704 -9.41 -13.89 1.66
CA HIS A 704 -10.05 -13.55 2.94
C HIS A 704 -11.54 -13.30 2.77
N ASP A 705 -11.99 -12.66 1.69
CA ASP A 705 -13.39 -12.37 1.43
C ASP A 705 -14.29 -13.59 1.43
N GLU A 706 -13.74 -14.75 1.08
CA GLU A 706 -14.50 -15.98 1.02
C GLU A 706 -14.76 -16.62 2.38
N VAL A 707 -14.06 -16.19 3.42
CA VAL A 707 -14.06 -16.87 4.72
C VAL A 707 -14.39 -15.94 5.89
N VAL A 708 -15.13 -14.87 5.62
CA VAL A 708 -15.56 -13.87 6.60
C VAL A 708 -17.06 -13.53 6.43
N HIS A 709 -17.61 -12.73 7.33
CA HIS A 709 -18.99 -12.19 7.30
C HIS A 709 -20.10 -13.26 7.20
N GLY A 710 -19.97 -14.33 7.96
CA GLY A 710 -20.95 -15.43 7.99
C GLY A 710 -20.86 -16.39 6.82
N LYS A 711 -19.81 -16.27 5.97
CA LYS A 711 -19.59 -17.18 4.84
C LYS A 711 -19.00 -18.52 5.28
N GLY A 712 -18.46 -18.63 6.51
CA GLY A 712 -17.79 -19.82 7.07
C GLY A 712 -16.41 -20.07 6.44
N SER A 713 -15.61 -20.96 7.03
CA SER A 713 -14.33 -21.37 6.45
C SER A 713 -14.49 -22.14 5.13
N LEU A 714 -13.41 -22.32 4.38
CA LEU A 714 -13.47 -23.06 3.11
C LEU A 714 -13.96 -24.50 3.30
N VAL A 715 -13.46 -25.21 4.32
CA VAL A 715 -13.93 -26.59 4.63
C VAL A 715 -15.38 -26.62 5.14
N ALA A 716 -15.84 -25.54 5.78
CA ALA A 716 -17.23 -25.43 6.22
C ALA A 716 -18.22 -25.25 5.07
N LYS A 717 -17.76 -24.80 3.90
CA LYS A 717 -18.58 -24.73 2.67
C LYS A 717 -18.82 -26.10 2.04
N MET A 718 -18.01 -27.12 2.39
CA MET A 718 -18.19 -28.47 1.88
C MET A 718 -19.40 -29.11 2.56
N PRO A 719 -20.31 -29.77 1.81
CA PRO A 719 -21.53 -30.33 2.33
C PRO A 719 -21.27 -31.58 3.19
N GLY A 720 -22.29 -31.96 3.94
CA GLY A 720 -22.29 -33.19 4.75
C GLY A 720 -22.00 -32.93 6.24
N SER A 721 -22.52 -33.84 7.08
CA SER A 721 -22.32 -33.81 8.55
C SER A 721 -21.02 -34.47 9.00
N ASP A 722 -20.41 -35.31 8.16
CA ASP A 722 -19.17 -36.00 8.46
C ASP A 722 -17.95 -35.10 8.13
N VAL A 723 -17.16 -34.79 9.15
CA VAL A 723 -15.91 -33.98 9.02
C VAL A 723 -14.91 -34.62 8.07
N SER A 724 -14.83 -35.95 8.05
CA SER A 724 -13.94 -36.72 7.16
C SER A 724 -14.31 -36.51 5.69
N GLN A 725 -15.62 -36.57 5.40
CA GLN A 725 -16.17 -36.32 4.05
C GLN A 725 -15.90 -34.87 3.62
N ARG A 726 -16.20 -33.88 4.46
CA ARG A 726 -15.91 -32.44 4.15
C ARG A 726 -14.45 -32.22 3.86
N ARG A 727 -13.54 -32.83 4.62
CA ARG A 727 -12.11 -32.72 4.37
C ARG A 727 -11.68 -33.46 3.11
N ALA A 728 -12.29 -34.59 2.77
CA ALA A 728 -12.02 -35.27 1.51
C ALA A 728 -12.37 -34.35 0.32
N ASP A 729 -13.54 -33.74 0.38
CA ASP A 729 -14.04 -32.79 -0.61
C ASP A 729 -13.12 -31.56 -0.72
N HIS A 730 -12.72 -30.98 0.40
CA HIS A 730 -11.78 -29.89 0.47
C HIS A 730 -10.42 -30.25 -0.15
N ARG A 731 -9.86 -31.41 0.17
CA ARG A 731 -8.60 -31.89 -0.44
C ARG A 731 -8.73 -32.07 -1.95
N ALA A 732 -9.84 -32.63 -2.41
CA ALA A 732 -10.10 -32.83 -3.83
C ALA A 732 -10.18 -31.48 -4.57
N PHE A 733 -10.88 -30.50 -3.98
CA PHE A 733 -11.01 -29.15 -4.51
C PHE A 733 -9.64 -28.43 -4.61
N LEU A 734 -8.82 -28.45 -3.55
CA LEU A 734 -7.50 -27.85 -3.59
C LEU A 734 -6.61 -28.44 -4.70
N ALA A 735 -6.59 -29.75 -4.86
CA ALA A 735 -5.81 -30.39 -5.92
C ALA A 735 -6.39 -30.12 -7.33
N PHE A 736 -7.69 -29.93 -7.47
CA PHE A 736 -8.30 -29.46 -8.72
C PHE A 736 -7.89 -28.03 -9.04
N MET A 737 -7.95 -27.12 -8.05
CA MET A 737 -7.54 -25.73 -8.17
C MET A 737 -6.07 -25.63 -8.62
N TRP A 738 -5.13 -26.33 -7.96
CA TRP A 738 -3.71 -26.33 -8.31
C TRP A 738 -3.38 -26.88 -9.71
N ALA A 739 -4.30 -27.66 -10.31
CA ALA A 739 -4.14 -28.15 -11.67
C ALA A 739 -4.86 -27.29 -12.71
N HIS A 740 -5.83 -26.44 -12.30
CA HIS A 740 -6.58 -25.56 -13.19
C HIS A 740 -5.69 -24.45 -13.77
N PRO A 741 -5.90 -23.99 -15.03
CA PRO A 741 -5.19 -22.83 -15.56
C PRO A 741 -5.40 -21.58 -14.70
N GLY A 742 -4.31 -20.90 -14.42
CA GLY A 742 -4.24 -19.69 -13.58
C GLY A 742 -3.27 -19.83 -12.40
N LYS A 743 -2.83 -18.71 -11.84
CA LYS A 743 -1.97 -18.66 -10.66
C LYS A 743 -2.80 -18.92 -9.41
N GLN A 744 -2.17 -19.34 -8.31
CA GLN A 744 -2.86 -19.83 -7.11
C GLN A 744 -2.83 -18.80 -6.00
N LEU A 745 -3.96 -18.55 -5.33
CA LEU A 745 -4.02 -17.74 -4.12
C LEU A 745 -4.90 -18.43 -3.06
N LEU A 746 -4.36 -18.58 -1.85
CA LEU A 746 -5.06 -19.20 -0.72
C LEU A 746 -4.85 -18.38 0.56
N PHE A 747 -5.96 -18.01 1.20
CA PHE A 747 -5.93 -17.27 2.46
C PHE A 747 -5.50 -18.14 3.63
N MET A 748 -4.79 -17.53 4.59
CA MET A 748 -4.28 -18.17 5.80
C MET A 748 -5.35 -18.96 6.57
N GLY A 749 -4.98 -20.13 7.07
CA GLY A 749 -5.87 -21.05 7.81
C GLY A 749 -6.59 -22.08 6.92
N GLN A 750 -6.71 -21.81 5.60
CA GLN A 750 -7.38 -22.74 4.68
C GLN A 750 -6.44 -23.88 4.26
N GLU A 751 -5.15 -23.69 4.31
CA GLU A 751 -4.10 -24.67 4.00
C GLU A 751 -4.04 -25.84 4.97
N PHE A 752 -4.69 -25.71 6.13
CA PHE A 752 -4.86 -26.82 7.08
C PHE A 752 -6.34 -27.10 7.42
N ALA A 753 -7.26 -26.61 6.58
CA ALA A 753 -8.70 -26.82 6.72
C ALA A 753 -9.24 -26.37 8.08
N GLN A 754 -8.98 -25.12 8.47
CA GLN A 754 -9.55 -24.51 9.66
C GLN A 754 -11.07 -24.64 9.67
N ASP A 755 -11.66 -25.11 10.78
CA ASP A 755 -13.11 -25.34 10.87
C ASP A 755 -13.90 -24.04 11.04
N SER A 756 -13.37 -23.09 11.80
CA SER A 756 -14.03 -21.80 12.06
C SER A 756 -13.77 -20.79 10.96
N GLU A 757 -14.72 -19.90 10.77
CA GLU A 757 -14.56 -18.66 10.00
C GLU A 757 -13.40 -17.83 10.57
N TRP A 758 -12.70 -17.11 9.71
CA TRP A 758 -11.64 -16.20 10.15
C TRP A 758 -12.21 -15.00 10.93
N SER A 759 -11.41 -14.50 11.85
CA SER A 759 -11.67 -13.26 12.60
C SER A 759 -10.32 -12.61 12.87
N GLU A 760 -10.25 -11.30 12.64
CA GLU A 760 -9.06 -10.49 12.86
C GLU A 760 -8.58 -10.50 14.33
N GLU A 761 -9.50 -10.71 15.28
CA GLU A 761 -9.17 -10.78 16.71
C GLU A 761 -8.47 -12.08 17.12
N ARG A 762 -8.75 -13.17 16.40
CA ARG A 762 -8.29 -14.52 16.79
C ARG A 762 -7.25 -15.11 15.86
N GLY A 763 -7.32 -14.73 14.57
CA GLY A 763 -6.50 -15.31 13.52
C GLY A 763 -6.76 -16.81 13.29
N PRO A 764 -5.83 -17.49 12.60
CA PRO A 764 -5.93 -18.92 12.36
C PRO A 764 -5.88 -19.75 13.65
N ASP A 765 -6.69 -20.81 13.73
CA ASP A 765 -6.70 -21.70 14.89
C ASP A 765 -5.52 -22.70 14.87
N TRP A 766 -4.34 -22.23 15.20
CA TRP A 766 -3.10 -23.02 15.25
C TRP A 766 -3.18 -24.22 16.17
N ARG A 767 -4.14 -24.26 17.12
CA ARG A 767 -4.35 -25.39 18.04
C ARG A 767 -4.75 -26.65 17.28
N LEU A 768 -5.41 -26.52 16.12
CA LEU A 768 -5.81 -27.63 15.27
C LEU A 768 -4.62 -28.48 14.79
N LEU A 769 -3.44 -27.87 14.71
CA LEU A 769 -2.20 -28.57 14.36
C LEU A 769 -1.46 -29.15 15.58
N GLY A 770 -1.93 -28.84 16.79
CA GLY A 770 -1.28 -29.26 18.04
C GLY A 770 -1.48 -30.73 18.38
N PRO A 771 -0.56 -31.33 19.17
CA PRO A 771 -0.64 -32.75 19.53
C PRO A 771 -1.83 -33.09 20.43
N SER A 772 -2.41 -32.11 21.10
CA SER A 772 -3.53 -32.28 22.04
C SER A 772 -4.91 -32.27 21.36
N THR A 773 -4.99 -31.96 20.08
CA THR A 773 -6.23 -31.90 19.32
C THR A 773 -6.58 -33.29 18.82
N ALA A 774 -7.79 -33.77 19.13
CA ALA A 774 -8.23 -35.13 18.81
C ALA A 774 -8.13 -35.47 17.31
N ASP A 775 -8.26 -34.48 16.43
CA ASP A 775 -8.26 -34.64 14.98
C ASP A 775 -7.10 -33.91 14.29
N ALA A 776 -6.02 -33.64 15.04
CA ALA A 776 -4.86 -32.94 14.51
C ALA A 776 -4.24 -33.63 13.28
N ASP A 777 -4.34 -34.93 13.15
CA ASP A 777 -3.81 -35.67 12.00
C ASP A 777 -4.55 -35.33 10.71
N GLY A 778 -5.87 -35.08 10.77
CA GLY A 778 -6.65 -34.61 9.63
C GLY A 778 -6.19 -33.23 9.14
N HIS A 779 -6.03 -32.27 10.04
CA HIS A 779 -5.55 -30.92 9.73
C HIS A 779 -4.11 -30.92 9.22
N ARG A 780 -3.20 -31.64 9.90
CA ARG A 780 -1.82 -31.83 9.45
C ARG A 780 -1.74 -32.51 8.09
N GLY A 781 -2.67 -33.42 7.81
CA GLY A 781 -2.80 -34.09 6.52
C GLY A 781 -3.10 -33.13 5.39
N VAL A 782 -4.06 -32.19 5.58
CA VAL A 782 -4.37 -31.16 4.58
C VAL A 782 -3.18 -30.22 4.39
N ARG A 783 -2.53 -29.73 5.47
CA ARG A 783 -1.33 -28.90 5.35
C ARG A 783 -0.23 -29.62 4.56
N LYS A 784 -0.06 -30.91 4.79
CA LYS A 784 0.91 -31.70 4.05
C LYS A 784 0.54 -31.83 2.57
N LEU A 785 -0.76 -31.94 2.25
CA LEU A 785 -1.23 -31.94 0.86
C LEU A 785 -0.87 -30.62 0.17
N VAL A 786 -1.18 -29.46 0.79
CA VAL A 786 -0.85 -28.13 0.23
C VAL A 786 0.65 -28.01 -0.03
N ARG A 787 1.49 -28.42 0.92
CA ARG A 787 2.93 -28.45 0.72
C ARG A 787 3.33 -29.29 -0.51
N ASP A 788 2.75 -30.50 -0.64
CA ASP A 788 3.08 -31.39 -1.73
C ASP A 788 2.49 -30.92 -3.08
N LEU A 789 1.33 -30.19 -3.06
CA LEU A 789 0.77 -29.48 -4.21
C LEU A 789 1.72 -28.37 -4.68
N ASN A 790 2.16 -27.50 -3.79
CA ASN A 790 3.09 -26.41 -4.09
C ASN A 790 4.43 -26.93 -4.66
N ALA A 791 4.98 -27.99 -4.03
CA ALA A 791 6.22 -28.58 -4.51
C ALA A 791 6.09 -29.21 -5.92
N ARG A 792 4.91 -29.78 -6.25
CA ARG A 792 4.63 -30.30 -7.58
C ARG A 792 4.35 -29.19 -8.58
N TYR A 793 3.60 -28.18 -8.17
CA TYR A 793 3.30 -27.00 -8.97
C TYR A 793 4.59 -26.34 -9.44
N THR A 794 5.49 -26.00 -8.53
CA THR A 794 6.76 -25.37 -8.88
C THR A 794 7.66 -26.25 -9.75
N GLY A 795 7.64 -27.58 -9.53
CA GLY A 795 8.45 -28.56 -10.26
C GLY A 795 7.81 -29.11 -11.56
N THR A 796 6.66 -28.57 -12.01
CA THR A 796 5.94 -29.09 -13.20
C THR A 796 5.51 -27.95 -14.10
N PRO A 797 6.32 -27.57 -15.12
CA PRO A 797 6.03 -26.45 -16.02
C PRO A 797 4.65 -26.50 -16.67
N ALA A 798 4.11 -27.69 -16.94
CA ALA A 798 2.76 -27.85 -17.46
C ALA A 798 1.66 -27.23 -16.58
N LEU A 799 1.90 -26.94 -15.31
CA LEU A 799 0.92 -26.36 -14.40
C LEU A 799 0.91 -24.83 -14.38
N TRP A 800 1.92 -24.18 -14.97
CA TRP A 800 2.02 -22.72 -14.87
C TRP A 800 2.61 -22.00 -16.10
N GLN A 801 3.32 -22.70 -16.99
CA GLN A 801 4.05 -22.03 -18.08
C GLN A 801 3.11 -21.51 -19.19
N LEU A 802 2.00 -22.21 -19.45
CA LEU A 802 1.02 -21.84 -20.47
C LEU A 802 -0.37 -21.56 -19.85
N ASP A 803 -0.42 -20.93 -18.68
CA ASP A 803 -1.69 -20.60 -18.00
C ASP A 803 -2.59 -19.67 -18.83
N ALA A 804 -1.98 -18.73 -19.56
CA ALA A 804 -2.68 -17.79 -20.40
C ALA A 804 -2.78 -18.20 -21.89
N ASP A 805 -2.33 -19.42 -22.24
CA ASP A 805 -2.37 -19.93 -23.63
C ASP A 805 -3.27 -21.17 -23.72
N PRO A 806 -4.24 -21.17 -24.65
CA PRO A 806 -5.10 -22.35 -24.89
C PRO A 806 -4.33 -23.64 -25.22
N ALA A 807 -3.10 -23.55 -25.72
CA ALA A 807 -2.26 -24.71 -25.98
C ALA A 807 -1.88 -25.46 -24.69
N GLY A 808 -1.93 -24.80 -23.53
CA GLY A 808 -1.62 -25.39 -22.21
C GLY A 808 -2.71 -26.29 -21.64
N PHE A 809 -3.88 -26.48 -22.32
CA PHE A 809 -5.01 -27.19 -21.74
C PHE A 809 -5.81 -27.99 -22.78
N ALA A 810 -6.30 -29.17 -22.38
CA ALA A 810 -7.28 -29.92 -23.15
C ALA A 810 -8.22 -30.72 -22.22
N TRP A 811 -9.52 -30.56 -22.41
CA TRP A 811 -10.50 -31.43 -21.75
C TRP A 811 -10.34 -32.89 -22.21
N VAL A 812 -10.40 -33.81 -21.23
CA VAL A 812 -10.63 -35.23 -21.45
C VAL A 812 -12.08 -35.55 -21.10
N GLU A 813 -12.55 -35.05 -19.92
CA GLU A 813 -13.95 -35.20 -19.47
C GLU A 813 -14.32 -33.90 -18.74
N ASP A 814 -15.39 -33.23 -19.18
CA ASP A 814 -15.84 -31.94 -18.65
C ASP A 814 -16.98 -32.00 -17.63
N GLY A 815 -17.31 -33.23 -17.17
CA GLY A 815 -18.40 -33.47 -16.23
C GLY A 815 -19.80 -33.34 -16.81
N SER A 816 -19.94 -33.07 -18.11
CA SER A 816 -21.27 -32.93 -18.78
C SER A 816 -21.89 -34.26 -19.18
N SER A 817 -21.08 -35.29 -19.35
CA SER A 817 -21.50 -36.58 -19.90
C SER A 817 -22.20 -37.51 -18.93
N GLY A 818 -22.41 -37.09 -17.65
CA GLY A 818 -23.18 -37.80 -16.65
C GLY A 818 -22.94 -39.31 -16.66
N ALA A 819 -21.67 -39.72 -16.50
CA ALA A 819 -21.18 -41.11 -16.34
C ALA A 819 -21.78 -42.20 -17.28
N ALA A 820 -22.42 -41.84 -18.37
CA ALA A 820 -22.95 -42.80 -19.37
C ALA A 820 -21.86 -43.26 -20.36
N GLY A 821 -20.67 -42.69 -20.34
CA GLY A 821 -19.55 -43.05 -21.17
C GLY A 821 -18.61 -44.04 -20.49
N ALA A 822 -18.46 -45.22 -21.09
CA ALA A 822 -17.39 -46.19 -20.86
C ALA A 822 -17.00 -46.51 -19.39
N GLY A 823 -17.94 -47.09 -18.63
CA GLY A 823 -17.63 -47.75 -17.33
C GLY A 823 -17.92 -46.92 -16.08
N GLY A 824 -18.45 -45.72 -16.18
CA GLY A 824 -18.91 -44.93 -15.03
C GLY A 824 -20.27 -45.41 -14.52
N GLY A 825 -20.40 -45.73 -13.21
CA GLY A 825 -21.69 -45.99 -12.57
C GLY A 825 -22.60 -44.77 -12.64
N ALA A 826 -23.90 -44.97 -12.73
CA ALA A 826 -24.87 -43.87 -12.64
C ALA A 826 -24.65 -43.06 -11.38
N GLY A 827 -24.43 -41.70 -11.48
CA GLY A 827 -24.23 -40.79 -10.36
C GLY A 827 -22.79 -40.33 -10.11
N ALA A 828 -21.82 -40.67 -10.98
CA ALA A 828 -20.47 -40.13 -10.89
C ALA A 828 -20.34 -38.72 -11.52
N SER A 829 -19.58 -37.83 -10.87
CA SER A 829 -19.24 -36.51 -11.38
C SER A 829 -17.72 -36.44 -11.52
N VAL A 830 -17.20 -36.76 -12.70
CA VAL A 830 -15.76 -36.83 -12.99
C VAL A 830 -15.39 -35.71 -13.94
N PHE A 831 -14.32 -35.00 -13.59
CA PHE A 831 -13.64 -34.05 -14.45
C PHE A 831 -12.23 -34.54 -14.73
N ALA A 832 -11.79 -34.49 -16.00
CA ALA A 832 -10.44 -34.84 -16.36
C ALA A 832 -9.92 -33.94 -17.47
N PHE A 833 -8.71 -33.42 -17.30
CA PHE A 833 -8.06 -32.56 -18.27
C PHE A 833 -6.54 -32.76 -18.31
N LEU A 834 -5.99 -32.43 -19.43
CA LEU A 834 -4.54 -32.40 -19.66
C LEU A 834 -4.04 -30.95 -19.53
N ARG A 835 -2.89 -30.81 -18.90
CA ARG A 835 -2.06 -29.61 -18.91
C ARG A 835 -0.81 -29.89 -19.70
N PHE A 836 -0.32 -28.89 -20.43
CA PHE A 836 0.91 -29.01 -21.25
C PHE A 836 1.85 -27.85 -20.92
N ASP A 837 3.15 -28.14 -20.97
CA ASP A 837 4.19 -27.11 -20.98
C ASP A 837 4.53 -26.68 -22.42
N ALA A 838 5.51 -25.79 -22.56
CA ALA A 838 5.95 -25.27 -23.85
C ALA A 838 6.60 -26.32 -24.74
N GLU A 839 7.16 -27.38 -24.16
CA GLU A 839 7.73 -28.54 -24.84
C GLU A 839 6.67 -29.55 -25.22
N GLY A 840 5.46 -29.44 -24.69
CA GLY A 840 4.31 -30.33 -24.92
C GLY A 840 4.28 -31.53 -23.97
N ASP A 841 5.03 -31.48 -22.87
CA ASP A 841 4.99 -32.52 -21.85
C ASP A 841 3.69 -32.45 -21.05
N PRO A 842 2.91 -33.57 -20.96
CA PRO A 842 1.59 -33.53 -20.36
C PRO A 842 1.58 -33.88 -18.88
N LEU A 843 0.61 -33.28 -18.16
CA LEU A 843 0.09 -33.75 -16.88
C LEU A 843 -1.42 -33.99 -17.03
N LEU A 844 -1.94 -35.14 -16.59
CA LEU A 844 -3.36 -35.43 -16.50
C LEU A 844 -3.85 -35.20 -15.07
N SER A 845 -4.87 -34.35 -14.87
CA SER A 845 -5.63 -34.21 -13.64
C SER A 845 -6.98 -34.89 -13.79
N VAL A 846 -7.38 -35.67 -12.77
CA VAL A 846 -8.67 -36.38 -12.73
C VAL A 846 -9.30 -36.13 -11.37
N SER A 847 -10.51 -35.56 -11.33
CA SER A 847 -11.25 -35.25 -10.12
C SER A 847 -12.62 -35.93 -10.12
N ASN A 848 -12.91 -36.72 -9.10
CA ASN A 848 -14.21 -37.27 -8.85
C ASN A 848 -14.86 -36.58 -7.65
N PHE A 849 -15.78 -35.66 -7.90
CA PHE A 849 -16.51 -34.91 -6.87
C PHE A 849 -17.83 -35.57 -6.44
N SER A 850 -18.06 -36.84 -6.79
CA SER A 850 -19.18 -37.60 -6.31
C SER A 850 -18.82 -38.49 -5.11
N ALA A 851 -19.80 -38.91 -4.35
CA ALA A 851 -19.63 -39.86 -3.25
C ALA A 851 -19.47 -41.34 -3.71
N VAL A 852 -19.47 -41.58 -5.02
CA VAL A 852 -19.38 -42.92 -5.60
C VAL A 852 -18.02 -43.12 -6.24
N PRO A 853 -17.22 -44.12 -5.83
CA PRO A 853 -15.98 -44.46 -6.50
C PRO A 853 -16.25 -45.02 -7.91
N VAL A 854 -15.34 -44.75 -8.84
CA VAL A 854 -15.43 -45.27 -10.21
C VAL A 854 -14.26 -46.21 -10.45
N SER A 855 -14.57 -47.47 -10.73
CA SER A 855 -13.54 -48.47 -11.00
C SER A 855 -13.23 -48.59 -12.49
N SER A 856 -11.92 -48.79 -12.79
CA SER A 856 -11.42 -48.98 -14.16
C SER A 856 -11.92 -47.91 -15.13
N TYR A 857 -11.88 -46.64 -14.69
CA TYR A 857 -12.35 -45.51 -15.49
C TYR A 857 -11.42 -45.23 -16.67
N ARG A 858 -11.92 -45.38 -17.90
CA ARG A 858 -11.11 -45.25 -19.10
C ARG A 858 -10.89 -43.78 -19.47
N LEU A 859 -9.67 -43.35 -19.49
CA LEU A 859 -9.24 -41.99 -19.82
C LEU A 859 -8.30 -42.01 -21.03
N GLY A 860 -8.65 -41.22 -22.05
CA GLY A 860 -7.79 -41.01 -23.20
C GLY A 860 -6.56 -40.16 -22.80
N VAL A 861 -5.37 -40.56 -23.24
CA VAL A 861 -4.13 -39.84 -22.98
C VAL A 861 -3.28 -39.80 -24.26
N PRO A 862 -2.43 -38.77 -24.42
CA PRO A 862 -1.49 -38.68 -25.53
C PRO A 862 -0.47 -39.83 -25.47
N TYR A 863 -0.03 -40.30 -26.64
CA TYR A 863 1.07 -41.25 -26.76
C TYR A 863 2.41 -40.52 -26.59
N THR A 864 3.17 -40.82 -25.56
CA THR A 864 4.39 -40.15 -25.17
C THR A 864 5.67 -40.99 -25.39
N GLY A 865 5.54 -42.08 -26.16
CA GLY A 865 6.67 -43.01 -26.44
C GLY A 865 6.96 -44.01 -25.32
N GLY A 866 6.39 -43.80 -24.13
CA GLY A 866 6.50 -44.68 -22.96
C GLY A 866 5.41 -45.73 -22.89
N SER A 867 5.58 -46.75 -22.01
CA SER A 867 4.62 -47.83 -21.82
C SER A 867 3.46 -47.54 -20.91
N GLY A 868 3.39 -46.35 -20.28
CA GLY A 868 2.37 -46.08 -19.30
C GLY A 868 2.34 -44.67 -18.70
N TRP A 869 1.47 -44.52 -17.73
CA TRP A 869 1.29 -43.27 -16.96
C TRP A 869 1.41 -43.57 -15.46
N ARG A 870 2.18 -42.77 -14.76
CA ARG A 870 2.44 -42.93 -13.34
C ARG A 870 1.61 -41.90 -12.54
N GLU A 871 0.90 -42.41 -11.52
CA GLU A 871 0.25 -41.58 -10.53
C GLU A 871 1.33 -40.80 -9.74
N VAL A 872 1.21 -39.47 -9.70
CA VAL A 872 2.12 -38.61 -8.96
C VAL A 872 1.49 -37.99 -7.73
N LEU A 873 0.14 -37.90 -7.68
CA LEU A 873 -0.64 -37.40 -6.54
C LEU A 873 -1.96 -38.15 -6.48
N SER A 874 -2.46 -38.45 -5.26
CA SER A 874 -3.84 -38.77 -4.94
C SER A 874 -4.23 -38.14 -3.62
N THR A 875 -5.31 -37.37 -3.59
CA THR A 875 -5.79 -36.69 -2.37
C THR A 875 -6.40 -37.64 -1.34
N ASP A 876 -6.72 -38.89 -1.74
CA ASP A 876 -7.17 -39.93 -0.83
C ASP A 876 -6.02 -40.75 -0.20
N ASP A 877 -4.78 -40.37 -0.42
CA ASP A 877 -3.65 -40.98 0.25
C ASP A 877 -3.71 -40.77 1.78
N VAL A 878 -3.43 -41.83 2.54
CA VAL A 878 -3.45 -41.81 4.02
C VAL A 878 -2.55 -40.75 4.62
N ARG A 879 -1.45 -40.37 3.95
CA ARG A 879 -0.55 -39.30 4.41
C ARG A 879 -1.19 -37.92 4.44
N TYR A 880 -2.33 -37.76 3.74
CA TYR A 880 -3.15 -36.53 3.72
C TYR A 880 -4.44 -36.67 4.54
N GLY A 881 -4.58 -37.76 5.31
CA GLY A 881 -5.81 -38.09 6.02
C GLY A 881 -6.88 -38.73 5.15
N GLY A 882 -6.51 -39.30 4.00
CA GLY A 882 -7.39 -40.11 3.15
C GLY A 882 -7.58 -41.55 3.62
N SER A 883 -8.42 -42.28 2.92
CA SER A 883 -8.79 -43.65 3.28
C SER A 883 -7.89 -44.72 2.66
N ARG A 884 -7.18 -44.38 1.61
CA ARG A 884 -6.40 -45.28 0.78
C ARG A 884 -5.11 -45.72 1.48
N LYS A 885 -5.12 -46.92 2.02
CA LYS A 885 -3.91 -47.53 2.62
C LYS A 885 -2.81 -47.67 1.55
N ASN A 886 -1.60 -47.17 1.88
CA ASN A 886 -0.43 -47.22 1.02
C ASN A 886 -0.26 -48.58 0.36
N THR A 887 -0.47 -48.62 -0.94
CA THR A 887 0.22 -49.58 -1.79
C THR A 887 1.63 -49.01 -1.99
N THR A 888 2.63 -49.82 -1.73
CA THR A 888 4.06 -49.50 -1.81
C THR A 888 4.43 -48.82 -3.15
N GLY A 889 4.55 -47.49 -3.17
CA GLY A 889 5.00 -46.71 -4.30
C GLY A 889 3.93 -46.18 -5.27
N PRO A 890 4.30 -45.25 -6.16
CA PRO A 890 3.43 -44.70 -7.19
C PRO A 890 2.97 -45.80 -8.15
N ARG A 891 1.65 -45.86 -8.44
CA ARG A 891 1.06 -46.80 -9.40
C ARG A 891 1.36 -46.34 -10.81
N THR A 892 1.80 -47.28 -11.66
CA THR A 892 1.93 -47.08 -13.10
C THR A 892 0.80 -47.82 -13.80
N PHE A 893 0.11 -47.15 -14.70
CA PHE A 893 -0.98 -47.69 -15.52
C PHE A 893 -0.47 -47.86 -16.94
N THR A 894 -0.59 -49.04 -17.48
CA THR A 894 -0.17 -49.32 -18.87
C THR A 894 -1.07 -48.54 -19.83
N ALA A 895 -0.48 -47.85 -20.79
CA ALA A 895 -1.20 -47.20 -21.87
C ALA A 895 -1.61 -48.25 -22.91
N GLU A 896 -2.92 -48.53 -22.98
CA GLU A 896 -3.52 -49.44 -23.91
C GLU A 896 -3.73 -48.77 -25.27
N ALA A 897 -3.53 -49.48 -26.38
CA ALA A 897 -3.81 -49.04 -27.75
C ALA A 897 -5.34 -49.00 -28.01
N HIS A 898 -6.05 -48.29 -27.15
CA HIS A 898 -7.48 -48.09 -27.22
C HIS A 898 -7.81 -46.61 -27.29
N ARG A 899 -8.35 -46.13 -28.42
CA ARG A 899 -8.72 -44.72 -28.60
C ARG A 899 -9.88 -44.35 -27.69
N SER A 900 -9.69 -43.25 -26.94
CA SER A 900 -10.72 -42.68 -26.07
C SER A 900 -10.56 -41.16 -26.00
N HIS A 901 -11.64 -40.39 -25.87
CA HIS A 901 -11.64 -38.93 -25.69
C HIS A 901 -10.74 -38.20 -26.73
N GLY A 902 -10.77 -38.67 -28.00
CA GLY A 902 -9.94 -38.13 -29.07
C GLY A 902 -8.44 -38.50 -29.01
N GLN A 903 -7.98 -39.18 -27.97
CA GLN A 903 -6.59 -39.58 -27.80
C GLN A 903 -6.29 -40.98 -28.38
N PRO A 904 -5.06 -41.25 -28.84
CA PRO A 904 -4.71 -42.53 -29.51
C PRO A 904 -4.61 -43.72 -28.56
N VAL A 905 -4.32 -43.48 -27.28
CA VAL A 905 -4.18 -44.51 -26.24
C VAL A 905 -4.99 -44.11 -25.00
N SER A 906 -5.18 -45.03 -24.06
CA SER A 906 -5.95 -44.80 -22.83
C SER A 906 -5.35 -45.54 -21.65
N ILE A 907 -5.65 -45.07 -20.46
CA ILE A 907 -5.39 -45.73 -19.16
C ILE A 907 -6.70 -45.97 -18.43
N THR A 908 -6.72 -46.94 -17.49
CA THR A 908 -7.92 -47.33 -16.73
C THR A 908 -7.67 -47.32 -15.22
N PRO A 909 -7.48 -46.14 -14.58
CA PRO A 909 -7.36 -46.05 -13.14
C PRO A 909 -8.69 -46.28 -12.43
N ASP A 910 -8.64 -46.76 -11.15
CA ASP A 910 -9.75 -46.60 -10.21
C ASP A 910 -9.68 -45.19 -9.64
N VAL A 911 -10.81 -44.45 -9.68
CA VAL A 911 -10.92 -43.07 -9.16
C VAL A 911 -11.82 -43.09 -7.92
N PRO A 912 -11.23 -42.96 -6.71
CA PRO A 912 -12.02 -42.97 -5.48
C PRO A 912 -13.03 -41.82 -5.42
N ALA A 913 -14.02 -41.92 -4.53
CA ALA A 913 -14.97 -40.85 -4.25
C ALA A 913 -14.24 -39.62 -3.66
N LEU A 914 -14.73 -38.41 -3.94
CA LEU A 914 -14.22 -37.14 -3.39
C LEU A 914 -12.68 -37.01 -3.47
N THR A 915 -12.12 -37.33 -4.66
CA THR A 915 -10.68 -37.46 -4.86
C THR A 915 -10.24 -36.82 -6.15
N THR A 916 -9.10 -36.09 -6.08
CA THR A 916 -8.34 -35.67 -7.26
C THR A 916 -7.03 -36.44 -7.34
N MET A 917 -6.71 -36.88 -8.54
CA MET A 917 -5.48 -37.63 -8.85
C MET A 917 -4.74 -36.96 -10.02
N TRP A 918 -3.40 -36.94 -9.94
CA TRP A 918 -2.55 -36.45 -11.03
C TRP A 918 -1.67 -37.57 -11.58
N PHE A 919 -1.49 -37.58 -12.89
CA PHE A 919 -0.69 -38.56 -13.59
C PHE A 919 0.29 -37.87 -14.56
N ARG A 920 1.45 -38.46 -14.73
CA ARG A 920 2.47 -38.08 -15.73
C ARG A 920 2.92 -39.30 -16.52
N PRO A 921 3.47 -39.13 -17.73
CA PRO A 921 4.12 -40.22 -18.45
C PRO A 921 5.16 -40.96 -17.59
N ALA A 922 5.24 -42.29 -17.69
CA ALA A 922 6.15 -43.14 -16.90
C ALA A 922 7.49 -43.34 -17.58
#